data_28889cb54c39b17976672e7856ced936
#
_entry.id   28889cb54c39b17976672e7856ced936
#
_cell.length_a   1.000
_cell.length_b   1.000
_cell.length_c   1.000
_cell.angle_alpha   90.00
_cell.angle_beta   90.00
_cell.angle_gamma   90.00
#
_symmetry.space_group_name_H-M   'P 1'
#
loop_
_entity.id
_entity.type
_entity.pdbx_description
1 polymer ?
#
loop_
_entity_poly.entity_id
_entity_poly.type
_entity_poly.pdbx_seq_one_letter_code
_entity_poly.pdbx_strand_id
1 'polypeptide(L)'
;MTPYSKGVADRQRLGTKLKLHRNRAFAVPSKLSTSEARVGNLSVRRGASRHWNDKGALRMNVGMRVRGGLLATLILFAMPIAATLATVLASSPVAAQTVSSIEVEGNRRVEVETIRSYFKSGPGGRLDQAQIDDGLKALIETGLFQDVKINQAGGHLVVTVIENPVINRVAFEGNKKIKDEQLSAEVQSKPRGTLSRPMVQSDAQRIAEIYRHSGRYDIRVDPEIIEQPNNRVDLVFTISEGAKTGVKSIEFIGNNAYSSYRLKDIIKTHESNLLSFLASGDIYDPDRVESDRDLIRRYYLKHGYADVQVVAALTEYDPDKKGFLVTFKIEEGQQYRVAAVNFQSSISTLDGNSLASFSHVYVGSVYNAEALEKSVEEMQIEASRRGYAFAVVHPRGDRNFEAHTVSITFAIDEGPRVYIERINVHGNTRTRDYVIRREFDISEGDAYNRALVDRAERRLKNLDFFKSVKITTEPGSSSDRVVLNVELEEKSTGDFSVSGGYSTTDGPLAEVSISERNFLGRGLFAKASVTYGEYARGISLSFVEPYLLDYRVAAGLDVFYREQLANQYISYGTKTVGFSPRLGFALREDLSLQLRYSLYEQEITLPVQLDNCNNLAGPAFFPTPAYISQVLHGVDPTGNSQAGFLPGCLADGESSLPVRQELSKGAEWTSSLGYTLNYNTLDNNKNPTDGLLIDFKQDFAGVGGDVSYLKSTIDGKYYAPLVADIVGLIHLQSGMLNKVGSNDLRMLDQFQMGPNLIRGFAPNGIGPRDLTFFPYTQTGDALGGTKYWGASAELQMPFWFLPKEVGLKGAIYADAGSLWDYQGPTSWAATGEVNGLVNGNPCKCAMVYDDTNVIRTSVGVGLIWASPFGPLRFDYAIPITKGKYDIVQEFKFGGGTSF
;
A
#
# COMPACT_ATOMS: atom_id res chain seq x y z
N MET A 1 -38.54 11.15 53.70
CA MET A 1 -38.33 11.27 55.15
C MET A 1 -36.85 11.45 55.35
N THR A 2 -36.47 12.66 55.51
CA THR A 2 -35.23 13.16 56.11
C THR A 2 -35.38 13.06 57.65
N PRO A 3 -34.38 13.39 58.50
CA PRO A 3 -33.09 14.03 58.29
C PRO A 3 -31.97 13.70 59.37
N TYR A 4 -30.92 14.52 59.32
CA TYR A 4 -29.96 14.99 60.35
C TYR A 4 -28.68 14.16 60.59
N SER A 5 -27.51 14.75 60.88
CA SER A 5 -26.97 16.12 60.82
C SER A 5 -25.46 16.09 61.16
N LYS A 6 -24.72 17.06 60.56
CA LYS A 6 -23.76 18.01 61.14
C LYS A 6 -22.64 17.57 62.09
N GLY A 7 -21.44 18.09 61.77
CA GLY A 7 -20.35 18.52 62.61
C GLY A 7 -19.07 18.64 61.75
N VAL A 8 -18.64 19.72 61.34
CA VAL A 8 -18.13 21.05 61.63
C VAL A 8 -16.81 21.05 62.44
N ALA A 9 -15.76 21.57 61.75
CA ALA A 9 -14.58 22.34 62.16
C ALA A 9 -13.48 21.58 62.96
N ASP A 10 -12.17 21.81 62.79
CA ASP A 10 -11.47 23.07 62.68
C ASP A 10 -10.00 22.83 62.21
N ARG A 11 -9.46 23.87 61.61
CA ARG A 11 -8.08 24.30 61.31
C ARG A 11 -6.93 23.69 62.14
N GLN A 12 -5.83 23.39 61.48
CA GLN A 12 -4.57 24.15 61.73
C GLN A 12 -3.55 24.04 60.62
N ARG A 13 -3.04 25.21 60.24
CA ARG A 13 -1.90 25.49 59.38
C ARG A 13 -0.61 25.06 60.05
N LEU A 14 0.29 24.47 59.27
CA LEU A 14 1.74 24.68 59.54
C LEU A 14 2.45 24.67 58.17
N GLY A 15 2.90 25.89 57.84
CA GLY A 15 3.82 26.09 56.74
C GLY A 15 5.25 25.86 57.19
N THR A 16 6.02 25.25 56.34
CA THR A 16 7.48 25.33 56.47
C THR A 16 8.09 25.64 55.09
N LYS A 17 8.62 26.82 55.00
CA LYS A 17 9.52 27.31 53.96
C LYS A 17 10.80 26.45 53.95
N LEU A 18 11.25 26.04 52.80
CA LEU A 18 12.64 25.73 52.61
C LEU A 18 13.17 26.36 51.34
N LYS A 19 14.25 27.08 51.60
CA LYS A 19 14.97 28.02 50.74
C LYS A 19 15.64 27.34 49.53
N LEU A 20 15.65 28.15 48.48
CA LEU A 20 16.62 28.07 47.39
C LEU A 20 18.06 28.04 47.93
N HIS A 21 18.88 27.14 47.42
CA HIS A 21 20.29 27.35 47.32
C HIS A 21 20.74 27.22 45.85
N ARG A 22 21.28 28.34 45.43
CA ARG A 22 21.94 28.58 44.13
C ARG A 22 23.43 28.24 44.32
N ASN A 23 24.03 27.79 43.21
CA ASN A 23 25.43 27.89 42.83
C ASN A 23 26.41 26.81 43.34
N ARG A 24 26.93 26.06 42.37
CA ARG A 24 28.38 26.15 42.04
C ARG A 24 28.64 25.56 40.65
N ALA A 25 29.12 26.43 39.80
CA ALA A 25 29.85 26.12 38.59
C ALA A 25 31.17 25.39 38.92
N PHE A 26 31.55 24.43 38.15
CA PHE A 26 32.94 23.99 38.05
C PHE A 26 33.46 24.21 36.65
N ALA A 27 34.55 24.99 36.64
CA ALA A 27 35.29 25.43 35.48
C ALA A 27 36.17 24.35 34.91
N VAL A 28 36.35 24.40 33.63
CA VAL A 28 37.34 23.72 32.78
C VAL A 28 38.74 24.25 33.13
N PRO A 29 39.80 23.45 33.07
CA PRO A 29 41.12 23.94 32.69
C PRO A 29 41.53 23.37 31.31
N SER A 30 41.73 24.31 30.42
CA SER A 30 42.56 24.20 29.23
C SER A 30 44.05 24.08 29.64
N LYS A 31 44.77 23.17 29.04
CA LYS A 31 46.22 23.36 28.78
C LYS A 31 46.62 22.69 27.48
N LEU A 32 47.09 23.54 26.62
CA LEU A 32 47.87 23.31 25.41
C LEU A 32 49.13 22.45 25.75
N SER A 33 49.55 21.64 24.80
CA SER A 33 50.95 21.52 24.43
C SER A 33 51.05 21.15 22.95
N THR A 34 51.65 22.05 22.24
CA THR A 34 52.21 22.01 20.90
C THR A 34 53.39 21.02 20.84
N SER A 35 53.46 20.23 19.78
CA SER A 35 54.77 19.77 19.26
C SER A 35 54.66 19.67 17.74
N GLU A 36 55.40 20.59 17.12
CA GLU A 36 55.79 20.56 15.70
C GLU A 36 56.76 19.40 15.46
N ALA A 37 56.65 18.76 14.30
CA ALA A 37 57.81 18.29 13.54
C ALA A 37 57.40 17.92 12.12
N ARG A 38 57.74 18.77 11.16
CA ARG A 38 58.59 18.61 9.99
C ARG A 38 58.13 17.60 8.97
N VAL A 39 57.60 18.12 7.84
CA VAL A 39 58.20 18.43 6.58
C VAL A 39 59.13 17.31 6.03
N GLY A 40 58.67 16.67 5.00
CA GLY A 40 59.39 15.81 4.09
C GLY A 40 58.86 15.94 2.67
N ASN A 41 59.36 16.94 1.98
CA ASN A 41 59.26 17.07 0.51
C ASN A 41 60.07 15.95 -0.14
N LEU A 42 59.48 15.32 -1.13
CA LEU A 42 60.27 14.73 -2.21
C LEU A 42 59.56 14.92 -3.54
N SER A 43 60.26 15.68 -4.31
CA SER A 43 59.98 16.15 -5.66
C SER A 43 60.29 15.11 -6.73
N VAL A 44 59.53 15.18 -7.80
CA VAL A 44 59.95 15.16 -9.21
C VAL A 44 60.60 13.86 -9.74
N ARG A 45 59.97 13.27 -10.71
CA ARG A 45 60.63 13.11 -12.05
C ARG A 45 59.63 12.89 -13.17
N ARG A 46 59.78 13.77 -14.13
CA ARG A 46 59.37 13.72 -15.54
C ARG A 46 60.06 12.57 -16.24
N GLY A 47 59.40 12.07 -17.26
CA GLY A 47 59.95 11.23 -18.35
C GLY A 47 58.83 10.90 -19.27
N ALA A 48 58.58 11.64 -20.27
CA ALA A 48 59.10 11.79 -21.61
C ALA A 48 58.58 10.68 -22.54
N SER A 49 57.63 11.09 -23.37
CA SER A 49 57.53 10.99 -24.84
C SER A 49 57.89 9.68 -25.53
N ARG A 50 56.99 9.22 -26.39
CA ARG A 50 57.22 8.89 -27.80
C ARG A 50 55.85 8.70 -28.49
N HIS A 51 55.58 9.68 -29.36
CA HIS A 51 55.35 9.60 -30.80
C HIS A 51 54.99 8.21 -31.38
N TRP A 52 53.88 8.16 -32.09
CA TRP A 52 53.84 7.87 -33.52
C TRP A 52 52.55 8.40 -34.15
N ASN A 53 52.83 9.24 -35.19
CA ASN A 53 51.99 9.68 -36.30
C ASN A 53 51.33 8.47 -36.99
N ASP A 54 50.26 8.56 -37.74
CA ASP A 54 50.05 9.36 -38.93
C ASP A 54 48.67 9.19 -39.56
N LYS A 55 48.22 10.30 -40.16
CA LYS A 55 47.38 10.42 -41.36
C LYS A 55 45.90 10.06 -41.33
N GLY A 56 45.07 11.00 -41.55
CA GLY A 56 44.33 11.31 -42.71
C GLY A 56 43.36 12.46 -42.55
N ALA A 57 43.81 13.61 -43.00
CA ALA A 57 42.98 14.80 -43.12
C ALA A 57 41.99 14.69 -44.28
N LEU A 58 40.78 15.14 -44.08
CA LEU A 58 40.01 15.77 -45.16
C LEU A 58 39.16 16.91 -44.54
N ARG A 59 39.79 18.09 -44.63
CA ARG A 59 39.07 19.37 -44.52
C ARG A 59 38.25 19.55 -45.78
N MET A 60 36.96 19.87 -45.60
CA MET A 60 36.27 20.67 -46.61
C MET A 60 35.59 21.84 -45.92
N ASN A 61 36.25 22.97 -46.00
CA ASN A 61 35.67 24.30 -45.84
C ASN A 61 34.69 24.54 -46.97
N VAL A 62 33.45 24.87 -46.66
CA VAL A 62 32.63 25.70 -47.57
C VAL A 62 32.00 26.79 -46.70
N GLY A 63 32.74 27.87 -46.60
CA GLY A 63 32.18 29.17 -46.36
C GLY A 63 31.69 29.73 -47.70
N MET A 64 30.41 29.94 -47.83
CA MET A 64 29.89 30.66 -48.97
C MET A 64 28.84 31.69 -48.55
N ARG A 65 29.24 32.91 -48.68
CA ARG A 65 28.50 34.14 -48.69
C ARG A 65 27.20 34.00 -49.48
N VAL A 66 26.07 34.19 -48.85
CA VAL A 66 24.83 34.53 -49.53
C VAL A 66 24.60 36.03 -49.37
N ARG A 67 25.03 36.78 -50.33
CA ARG A 67 24.57 38.14 -50.64
C ARG A 67 24.58 38.25 -52.16
N GLY A 68 23.41 38.25 -52.77
CA GLY A 68 23.27 38.53 -54.20
C GLY A 68 22.33 37.61 -54.98
N GLY A 69 21.08 37.44 -54.55
CA GLY A 69 20.13 36.60 -55.29
C GLY A 69 18.67 37.06 -55.20
N LEU A 70 18.41 38.24 -54.63
CA LEU A 70 17.02 38.67 -54.42
C LEU A 70 16.55 39.75 -55.42
N LEU A 71 17.35 40.09 -56.47
CA LEU A 71 16.96 41.08 -57.47
C LEU A 71 16.75 40.47 -58.89
N ALA A 72 17.02 39.21 -59.15
CA ALA A 72 16.85 38.60 -60.45
C ALA A 72 15.55 37.79 -60.60
N THR A 73 14.85 37.51 -59.52
CA THR A 73 13.57 36.76 -59.53
C THR A 73 12.35 37.65 -59.62
N LEU A 74 12.49 38.99 -59.42
CA LEU A 74 11.35 39.92 -59.52
C LEU A 74 11.08 40.44 -60.93
N ILE A 75 11.96 40.22 -61.89
CA ILE A 75 11.81 40.68 -63.28
C ILE A 75 11.24 39.58 -64.23
N LEU A 76 11.25 38.31 -63.80
CA LEU A 76 10.70 37.19 -64.58
C LEU A 76 9.25 36.84 -64.24
N PHE A 77 8.68 37.50 -63.22
CA PHE A 77 7.21 37.35 -62.87
C PHE A 77 6.34 38.51 -63.34
N ALA A 78 6.89 39.57 -63.94
CA ALA A 78 6.09 40.72 -64.37
C ALA A 78 5.66 40.62 -65.87
N MET A 79 6.12 39.63 -66.59
CA MET A 79 5.71 39.49 -68.02
C MET A 79 4.51 38.64 -68.34
N PRO A 80 3.99 37.75 -67.47
CA PRO A 80 2.70 37.08 -67.80
C PRO A 80 1.42 37.82 -67.39
N ILE A 81 1.54 38.94 -66.63
CA ILE A 81 0.32 39.65 -66.16
C ILE A 81 -0.20 40.63 -67.22
N ALA A 82 0.63 41.11 -68.13
CA ALA A 82 0.19 41.97 -69.21
C ALA A 82 -0.45 41.22 -70.40
N ALA A 83 -0.15 39.91 -70.57
CA ALA A 83 -0.80 39.10 -71.62
C ALA A 83 -2.13 38.47 -71.19
N THR A 84 -2.42 38.39 -69.92
CA THR A 84 -3.70 37.86 -69.38
C THR A 84 -4.77 38.95 -69.24
N LEU A 85 -4.39 40.26 -69.24
CA LEU A 85 -5.37 41.32 -69.17
C LEU A 85 -6.01 41.66 -70.51
N ALA A 86 -5.39 41.22 -71.64
CA ALA A 86 -5.95 41.41 -73.01
C ALA A 86 -6.90 40.30 -73.50
N THR A 87 -6.91 39.14 -72.75
CA THR A 87 -7.84 38.02 -73.13
C THR A 87 -9.06 37.98 -72.24
N VAL A 88 -9.19 38.84 -71.25
CA VAL A 88 -10.38 38.90 -70.38
C VAL A 88 -11.51 39.83 -70.99
N LEU A 89 -11.24 40.54 -72.03
CA LEU A 89 -12.20 41.46 -72.65
C LEU A 89 -12.94 40.80 -73.86
N ALA A 90 -12.74 39.51 -74.09
CA ALA A 90 -13.46 38.80 -75.17
C ALA A 90 -14.21 37.51 -74.77
N SER A 91 -14.52 37.36 -73.46
CA SER A 91 -15.39 36.30 -73.00
C SER A 91 -16.82 36.77 -73.14
N SER A 92 -17.48 36.28 -74.09
CA SER A 92 -18.95 36.32 -74.23
C SER A 92 -19.54 35.71 -72.95
N PRO A 93 -20.64 36.19 -72.42
CA PRO A 93 -21.24 35.55 -71.24
C PRO A 93 -21.70 34.14 -71.68
N VAL A 94 -21.08 33.13 -71.15
CA VAL A 94 -21.63 31.76 -71.14
C VAL A 94 -22.90 31.90 -70.36
N ALA A 95 -24.04 31.81 -71.08
CA ALA A 95 -25.34 31.77 -70.49
C ALA A 95 -25.29 30.57 -69.46
N ALA A 96 -25.36 30.87 -68.14
CA ALA A 96 -25.55 29.85 -67.18
C ALA A 96 -26.77 29.03 -67.50
N GLN A 97 -26.58 27.81 -67.93
CA GLN A 97 -27.68 26.88 -68.15
C GLN A 97 -28.32 26.59 -66.82
N THR A 98 -29.49 27.21 -66.61
CA THR A 98 -30.28 26.99 -65.37
C THR A 98 -31.02 25.68 -65.51
N VAL A 99 -30.83 24.80 -64.51
CA VAL A 99 -31.48 23.51 -64.44
C VAL A 99 -32.93 23.67 -63.94
N SER A 100 -33.89 23.08 -64.69
CA SER A 100 -35.31 23.14 -64.36
C SER A 100 -35.91 21.86 -63.84
N SER A 101 -35.21 20.73 -63.87
CA SER A 101 -35.68 19.45 -63.32
C SER A 101 -34.48 18.59 -62.90
N ILE A 102 -34.69 17.81 -61.84
CA ILE A 102 -33.68 16.85 -61.29
C ILE A 102 -34.24 15.45 -61.61
N GLU A 103 -33.49 14.68 -62.36
CA GLU A 103 -33.72 13.26 -62.57
C GLU A 103 -32.68 12.46 -61.72
N VAL A 104 -33.19 11.43 -61.06
CA VAL A 104 -32.33 10.61 -60.18
C VAL A 104 -32.31 9.18 -60.73
N GLU A 105 -31.11 8.67 -60.98
CA GLU A 105 -30.85 7.33 -61.45
C GLU A 105 -30.01 6.52 -60.50
N GLY A 106 -30.27 5.22 -60.44
CA GLY A 106 -29.44 4.27 -59.71
C GLY A 106 -29.84 4.10 -58.22
N ASN A 107 -30.80 4.88 -57.75
CA ASN A 107 -31.34 4.71 -56.40
C ASN A 107 -32.14 3.40 -56.29
N ARG A 108 -32.03 2.68 -55.18
CA ARG A 108 -32.77 1.43 -54.90
C ARG A 108 -33.54 1.49 -53.59
N ARG A 109 -32.96 2.06 -52.56
CA ARG A 109 -33.49 2.12 -51.20
C ARG A 109 -33.83 3.56 -50.80
N VAL A 110 -33.00 4.49 -51.21
CA VAL A 110 -33.23 5.90 -50.91
C VAL A 110 -34.22 6.47 -51.89
N GLU A 111 -35.28 7.06 -51.38
CA GLU A 111 -36.35 7.64 -52.20
C GLU A 111 -35.84 8.81 -53.05
N VAL A 112 -36.32 8.91 -54.27
CA VAL A 112 -35.97 9.96 -55.24
C VAL A 112 -36.18 11.35 -54.65
N GLU A 113 -37.26 11.55 -53.90
CA GLU A 113 -37.54 12.82 -53.25
C GLU A 113 -36.57 13.18 -52.15
N THR A 114 -36.03 12.18 -51.40
CA THR A 114 -34.98 12.39 -50.41
C THR A 114 -33.72 12.93 -51.07
N ILE A 115 -33.29 12.37 -52.19
CA ILE A 115 -32.11 12.81 -52.93
C ILE A 115 -32.34 14.22 -53.48
N ARG A 116 -33.52 14.50 -54.05
CA ARG A 116 -33.87 15.83 -54.54
C ARG A 116 -33.85 16.90 -53.44
N SER A 117 -34.22 16.57 -52.22
CA SER A 117 -34.30 17.52 -51.11
C SER A 117 -32.98 18.16 -50.74
N TYR A 118 -31.85 17.52 -51.07
CA TYR A 118 -30.50 18.06 -50.87
C TYR A 118 -30.12 19.17 -51.85
N PHE A 119 -30.84 19.23 -53.00
CA PHE A 119 -30.65 20.30 -54.01
C PHE A 119 -31.64 21.41 -53.75
N LYS A 120 -31.30 22.37 -52.93
CA LYS A 120 -32.17 23.51 -52.58
C LYS A 120 -32.17 24.50 -53.72
N SER A 121 -33.28 24.58 -54.49
CA SER A 121 -33.46 25.59 -55.55
C SER A 121 -33.51 27.02 -54.96
N GLY A 122 -32.96 27.97 -55.69
CA GLY A 122 -32.99 29.37 -55.33
C GLY A 122 -34.37 30.03 -55.67
N PRO A 123 -34.51 31.33 -55.39
CA PRO A 123 -35.72 32.07 -55.72
C PRO A 123 -36.05 31.95 -57.21
N GLY A 124 -37.16 31.31 -57.54
CA GLY A 124 -37.59 31.04 -58.93
C GLY A 124 -37.43 29.60 -59.36
N GLY A 125 -37.11 28.64 -58.52
CA GLY A 125 -37.13 27.20 -58.83
C GLY A 125 -35.95 26.73 -59.66
N ARG A 126 -34.90 27.51 -59.83
CA ARG A 126 -33.71 27.21 -60.65
C ARG A 126 -32.47 26.90 -59.75
N LEU A 127 -31.65 25.96 -60.20
CA LEU A 127 -30.38 25.60 -59.55
C LEU A 127 -29.20 26.25 -60.25
N ASP A 128 -28.33 26.90 -59.53
CA ASP A 128 -27.04 27.37 -59.99
C ASP A 128 -25.93 26.36 -59.66
N GLN A 129 -24.75 26.58 -60.22
CA GLN A 129 -23.62 25.65 -60.06
C GLN A 129 -23.19 25.51 -58.56
N ALA A 130 -23.29 26.59 -57.82
CA ALA A 130 -22.92 26.55 -56.37
C ALA A 130 -23.92 25.69 -55.54
N GLN A 131 -25.22 25.81 -55.88
CA GLN A 131 -26.26 24.98 -55.25
C GLN A 131 -26.18 23.49 -55.64
N ILE A 132 -25.73 23.21 -56.89
CA ILE A 132 -25.45 21.84 -57.34
C ILE A 132 -24.25 21.27 -56.55
N ASP A 133 -23.17 22.03 -56.41
CA ASP A 133 -21.99 21.61 -55.67
C ASP A 133 -22.24 21.44 -54.15
N ASP A 134 -23.09 22.31 -53.57
CA ASP A 134 -23.51 22.19 -52.18
C ASP A 134 -24.42 20.98 -51.99
N GLY A 135 -25.35 20.70 -52.91
CA GLY A 135 -26.18 19.53 -52.89
C GLY A 135 -25.38 18.23 -53.04
N LEU A 136 -24.34 18.23 -53.90
CA LEU A 136 -23.42 17.10 -54.06
C LEU A 136 -22.66 16.82 -52.79
N LYS A 137 -22.09 17.87 -52.15
CA LYS A 137 -21.37 17.72 -50.88
C LYS A 137 -22.28 17.17 -49.80
N ALA A 138 -23.47 17.74 -49.64
CA ALA A 138 -24.47 17.28 -48.68
C ALA A 138 -24.89 15.82 -48.91
N LEU A 139 -25.05 15.38 -50.16
CA LEU A 139 -25.34 13.97 -50.46
C LEU A 139 -24.16 13.05 -50.09
N ILE A 140 -22.93 13.45 -50.37
CA ILE A 140 -21.74 12.68 -50.03
C ILE A 140 -21.56 12.61 -48.50
N GLU A 141 -21.80 13.72 -47.79
CA GLU A 141 -21.72 13.79 -46.34
C GLU A 141 -22.72 12.89 -45.62
N THR A 142 -23.86 12.55 -46.24
CA THR A 142 -24.81 11.58 -45.65
C THR A 142 -24.21 10.19 -45.44
N GLY A 143 -23.15 9.83 -46.16
CA GLY A 143 -22.58 8.49 -46.16
C GLY A 143 -23.48 7.39 -46.72
N LEU A 144 -24.60 7.75 -47.36
CA LEU A 144 -25.54 6.80 -47.95
C LEU A 144 -25.11 6.30 -49.32
N PHE A 145 -24.23 7.05 -50.00
CA PHE A 145 -23.84 6.80 -51.38
C PHE A 145 -22.35 6.48 -51.49
N GLN A 146 -22.02 5.51 -52.31
CA GLN A 146 -20.67 5.15 -52.66
C GLN A 146 -20.08 6.11 -53.71
N ASP A 147 -20.91 6.49 -54.67
CA ASP A 147 -20.55 7.43 -55.73
C ASP A 147 -21.79 8.26 -56.09
N VAL A 148 -21.57 9.53 -56.37
CA VAL A 148 -22.62 10.45 -56.83
C VAL A 148 -22.07 11.21 -58.02
N LYS A 149 -22.60 10.97 -59.21
CA LYS A 149 -22.24 11.66 -60.43
C LYS A 149 -23.35 12.58 -60.85
N ILE A 150 -23.01 13.79 -61.19
CA ILE A 150 -23.96 14.78 -61.65
C ILE A 150 -23.63 15.15 -63.11
N ASN A 151 -24.54 14.91 -63.95
CA ASN A 151 -24.47 15.31 -65.38
C ASN A 151 -25.53 16.33 -65.67
N GLN A 152 -25.17 17.38 -66.38
CA GLN A 152 -26.11 18.40 -66.86
C GLN A 152 -26.29 18.25 -68.33
N ALA A 153 -27.49 17.93 -68.81
CA ALA A 153 -27.82 17.75 -70.19
C ALA A 153 -29.11 18.47 -70.52
N GLY A 154 -29.12 19.45 -71.45
CA GLY A 154 -30.34 20.06 -72.00
C GLY A 154 -31.21 20.77 -70.99
N GLY A 155 -30.71 21.29 -69.85
CA GLY A 155 -31.48 21.94 -68.79
C GLY A 155 -32.04 20.97 -67.72
N HIS A 156 -31.72 19.72 -67.81
CA HIS A 156 -32.00 18.71 -66.83
C HIS A 156 -30.74 18.34 -66.06
N LEU A 157 -30.84 18.14 -64.71
CA LEU A 157 -29.81 17.62 -63.88
C LEU A 157 -30.00 16.11 -63.63
N VAL A 158 -29.11 15.29 -64.16
CA VAL A 158 -29.16 13.84 -63.90
C VAL A 158 -28.20 13.52 -62.78
N VAL A 159 -28.75 13.08 -61.67
CA VAL A 159 -28.00 12.67 -60.51
C VAL A 159 -27.96 11.15 -60.48
N THR A 160 -26.84 10.58 -60.88
CA THR A 160 -26.63 9.12 -60.87
C THR A 160 -25.99 8.75 -59.58
N VAL A 161 -26.63 7.94 -58.76
CA VAL A 161 -26.15 7.53 -57.43
C VAL A 161 -25.86 6.03 -57.37
N ILE A 162 -24.82 5.68 -56.67
CA ILE A 162 -24.56 4.29 -56.29
C ILE A 162 -24.70 4.23 -54.79
N GLU A 163 -25.71 3.54 -54.28
CA GLU A 163 -25.95 3.43 -52.83
C GLU A 163 -24.92 2.53 -52.14
N ASN A 164 -24.42 2.98 -50.98
CA ASN A 164 -23.62 2.16 -50.12
C ASN A 164 -24.41 0.94 -49.65
N PRO A 165 -23.79 -0.24 -49.59
CA PRO A 165 -24.46 -1.45 -49.12
C PRO A 165 -24.80 -1.35 -47.64
N VAL A 166 -25.76 -2.14 -47.21
CA VAL A 166 -26.17 -2.24 -45.79
C VAL A 166 -25.41 -3.35 -45.12
N ILE A 167 -24.86 -3.07 -43.93
CA ILE A 167 -24.21 -4.08 -43.10
C ILE A 167 -25.28 -5.07 -42.61
N ASN A 168 -25.15 -6.33 -43.01
CA ASN A 168 -26.02 -7.41 -42.57
C ASN A 168 -25.57 -7.89 -41.16
N ARG A 169 -24.30 -8.14 -40.98
CA ARG A 169 -23.68 -8.48 -39.67
C ARG A 169 -22.28 -7.91 -39.56
N VAL A 170 -21.85 -7.70 -38.32
CA VAL A 170 -20.46 -7.42 -37.95
C VAL A 170 -19.93 -8.63 -37.20
N ALA A 171 -18.81 -9.19 -37.61
CA ALA A 171 -18.16 -10.33 -36.99
C ALA A 171 -16.70 -10.03 -36.71
N PHE A 172 -16.17 -10.68 -35.72
CA PHE A 172 -14.77 -10.59 -35.32
C PHE A 172 -14.17 -11.99 -35.42
N GLU A 173 -12.98 -12.10 -36.01
CA GLU A 173 -12.28 -13.37 -36.15
C GLU A 173 -10.84 -13.22 -35.64
N GLY A 174 -10.36 -14.21 -34.87
CA GLY A 174 -9.02 -14.21 -34.31
C GLY A 174 -8.87 -13.55 -32.94
N ASN A 175 -9.89 -12.96 -32.39
CA ASN A 175 -9.93 -12.28 -31.08
C ASN A 175 -10.06 -13.28 -29.91
N LYS A 176 -8.95 -13.92 -29.54
CA LYS A 176 -8.91 -14.93 -28.46
C LYS A 176 -8.92 -14.34 -27.05
N LYS A 177 -8.54 -13.07 -26.89
CA LYS A 177 -8.36 -12.43 -25.59
C LYS A 177 -9.46 -11.44 -25.22
N ILE A 178 -10.03 -10.78 -26.19
CA ILE A 178 -11.12 -9.84 -26.00
C ILE A 178 -12.38 -10.43 -26.64
N LYS A 179 -13.47 -10.39 -25.90
CA LYS A 179 -14.73 -10.99 -26.35
C LYS A 179 -15.44 -10.11 -27.40
N ASP A 180 -16.23 -10.73 -28.23
CA ASP A 180 -17.01 -10.06 -29.28
C ASP A 180 -17.94 -8.97 -28.73
N GLU A 181 -18.52 -9.20 -27.54
CA GLU A 181 -19.41 -8.21 -26.91
C GLU A 181 -18.67 -6.91 -26.59
N GLN A 182 -17.42 -7.00 -26.14
CA GLN A 182 -16.58 -5.83 -25.81
C GLN A 182 -16.17 -5.08 -27.08
N LEU A 183 -15.72 -5.80 -28.11
CA LEU A 183 -15.37 -5.19 -29.40
C LEU A 183 -16.59 -4.57 -30.07
N SER A 184 -17.72 -5.27 -30.03
CA SER A 184 -18.98 -4.78 -30.61
C SER A 184 -19.49 -3.52 -29.91
N ALA A 185 -19.19 -3.29 -28.64
CA ALA A 185 -19.57 -2.05 -27.95
C ALA A 185 -18.81 -0.83 -28.48
N GLU A 186 -17.56 -0.99 -28.87
CA GLU A 186 -16.64 0.09 -29.24
C GLU A 186 -16.71 0.48 -30.73
N VAL A 187 -17.07 -0.45 -31.63
CA VAL A 187 -17.20 -0.14 -33.07
C VAL A 187 -18.46 0.65 -33.36
N GLN A 188 -18.36 1.61 -34.27
CA GLN A 188 -19.50 2.40 -34.73
C GLN A 188 -20.30 1.71 -35.83
N SER A 189 -19.67 0.87 -36.64
CA SER A 189 -20.33 0.05 -37.63
C SER A 189 -21.28 -0.95 -36.94
N LYS A 190 -22.57 -0.80 -37.14
CA LYS A 190 -23.60 -1.68 -36.53
C LYS A 190 -24.36 -2.44 -37.58
N PRO A 191 -24.91 -3.63 -37.31
CA PRO A 191 -25.84 -4.33 -38.18
C PRO A 191 -27.03 -3.45 -38.55
N ARG A 192 -27.45 -3.52 -39.79
CA ARG A 192 -28.51 -2.69 -40.46
C ARG A 192 -28.08 -1.24 -40.72
N GLY A 193 -26.86 -0.82 -40.35
CA GLY A 193 -26.29 0.46 -40.72
C GLY A 193 -25.78 0.47 -42.19
N THR A 194 -25.53 1.66 -42.73
CA THR A 194 -24.91 1.81 -44.04
C THR A 194 -23.38 1.63 -43.93
N LEU A 195 -22.80 0.91 -44.86
CA LEU A 195 -21.35 0.72 -44.90
C LEU A 195 -20.67 2.03 -45.30
N SER A 196 -19.79 2.50 -44.42
CA SER A 196 -18.92 3.64 -44.72
C SER A 196 -17.44 3.16 -44.57
N ARG A 197 -16.71 3.16 -45.67
CA ARG A 197 -15.29 2.74 -45.65
C ARG A 197 -14.42 3.54 -44.64
N PRO A 198 -14.54 4.88 -44.54
CA PRO A 198 -13.84 5.65 -43.52
C PRO A 198 -14.20 5.23 -42.08
N MET A 199 -15.51 4.92 -41.83
CA MET A 199 -15.95 4.43 -40.51
C MET A 199 -15.38 3.08 -40.21
N VAL A 200 -15.35 2.14 -41.13
CA VAL A 200 -14.74 0.80 -40.97
C VAL A 200 -13.26 0.91 -40.67
N GLN A 201 -12.57 1.82 -41.34
CA GLN A 201 -11.15 2.08 -41.08
C GLN A 201 -10.93 2.65 -39.66
N SER A 202 -11.80 3.58 -39.24
CA SER A 202 -11.78 4.13 -37.88
C SER A 202 -12.07 3.06 -36.84
N ASP A 203 -13.02 2.17 -37.13
CA ASP A 203 -13.33 1.05 -36.23
C ASP A 203 -12.17 0.05 -36.11
N ALA A 204 -11.49 -0.25 -37.24
CA ALA A 204 -10.28 -1.07 -37.19
C ALA A 204 -9.18 -0.43 -36.32
N GLN A 205 -9.02 0.90 -36.39
CA GLN A 205 -8.05 1.62 -35.52
C GLN A 205 -8.48 1.55 -34.05
N ARG A 206 -9.78 1.74 -33.73
CA ARG A 206 -10.27 1.60 -32.33
C ARG A 206 -10.05 0.21 -31.78
N ILE A 207 -10.36 -0.82 -32.56
CA ILE A 207 -10.04 -2.19 -32.17
C ILE A 207 -8.56 -2.34 -31.88
N ALA A 208 -7.68 -1.81 -32.76
CA ALA A 208 -6.25 -1.86 -32.55
C ALA A 208 -5.80 -1.12 -31.27
N GLU A 209 -6.42 0.02 -30.94
CA GLU A 209 -6.16 0.76 -29.71
C GLU A 209 -6.53 -0.03 -28.46
N ILE A 210 -7.69 -0.68 -28.42
CA ILE A 210 -8.10 -1.55 -27.32
C ILE A 210 -7.05 -2.64 -27.05
N TYR A 211 -6.54 -3.25 -28.13
CA TYR A 211 -5.48 -4.25 -28.00
C TYR A 211 -4.14 -3.64 -27.56
N ARG A 212 -3.80 -2.43 -28.01
CA ARG A 212 -2.59 -1.70 -27.56
C ARG A 212 -2.66 -1.38 -26.06
N HIS A 213 -3.80 -0.89 -25.56
CA HIS A 213 -4.04 -0.69 -24.13
C HIS A 213 -3.95 -1.99 -23.33
N SER A 214 -4.25 -3.12 -23.95
CA SER A 214 -4.03 -4.44 -23.37
C SER A 214 -2.57 -4.95 -23.49
N GLY A 215 -1.67 -4.11 -24.02
CA GLY A 215 -0.24 -4.38 -24.18
C GLY A 215 0.15 -5.19 -25.43
N ARG A 216 -0.68 -5.16 -26.47
CA ARG A 216 -0.42 -5.88 -27.72
C ARG A 216 -0.20 -4.90 -28.87
N TYR A 217 1.05 -4.48 -29.05
CA TYR A 217 1.39 -3.46 -30.08
C TYR A 217 1.54 -4.03 -31.49
N ASP A 218 1.89 -5.31 -31.63
CA ASP A 218 1.94 -6.01 -32.92
C ASP A 218 0.55 -6.43 -33.45
N ILE A 219 -0.50 -5.77 -32.99
CA ILE A 219 -1.87 -6.02 -33.41
C ILE A 219 -2.06 -5.62 -34.88
N ARG A 220 -2.67 -6.48 -35.65
CA ARG A 220 -3.17 -6.18 -36.98
C ARG A 220 -4.66 -6.44 -37.03
N VAL A 221 -5.40 -5.49 -37.55
CA VAL A 221 -6.84 -5.57 -37.74
C VAL A 221 -7.12 -5.26 -39.19
N ASP A 222 -7.50 -6.28 -39.93
CA ASP A 222 -7.82 -6.18 -41.35
C ASP A 222 -9.32 -6.33 -41.54
N PRO A 223 -10.05 -5.26 -41.96
CA PRO A 223 -11.46 -5.35 -42.19
C PRO A 223 -11.72 -5.98 -43.56
N GLU A 224 -12.53 -7.04 -43.62
CA GLU A 224 -13.00 -7.70 -44.82
C GLU A 224 -14.47 -7.41 -45.07
N ILE A 225 -14.78 -7.01 -46.29
CA ILE A 225 -16.16 -6.73 -46.70
C ILE A 225 -16.59 -7.83 -47.63
N ILE A 226 -17.55 -8.66 -47.22
CA ILE A 226 -18.05 -9.79 -47.96
C ILE A 226 -19.39 -9.41 -48.56
N GLU A 227 -19.43 -9.28 -49.90
CA GLU A 227 -20.66 -8.93 -50.60
C GLU A 227 -21.71 -10.01 -50.52
N GLN A 228 -22.97 -9.60 -50.28
CA GLN A 228 -24.15 -10.45 -50.17
C GLN A 228 -25.21 -10.01 -51.17
N PRO A 229 -26.13 -10.88 -51.55
CA PRO A 229 -27.26 -10.48 -52.43
C PRO A 229 -28.05 -9.31 -51.86
N ASN A 230 -28.71 -8.53 -52.75
CA ASN A 230 -29.55 -7.38 -52.37
C ASN A 230 -28.81 -6.19 -51.77
N ASN A 231 -27.62 -5.84 -52.28
CA ASN A 231 -26.80 -4.74 -51.82
C ASN A 231 -26.52 -4.75 -50.30
N ARG A 232 -26.25 -5.95 -49.77
CA ARG A 232 -25.84 -6.17 -48.37
C ARG A 232 -24.39 -6.62 -48.30
N VAL A 233 -23.79 -6.40 -47.17
CA VAL A 233 -22.41 -6.85 -46.89
C VAL A 233 -22.32 -7.42 -45.46
N ASP A 234 -21.53 -8.45 -45.33
CA ASP A 234 -21.04 -8.88 -44.02
C ASP A 234 -19.67 -8.20 -43.81
N LEU A 235 -19.52 -7.52 -42.66
CA LEU A 235 -18.26 -6.89 -42.24
C LEU A 235 -17.57 -7.79 -41.26
N VAL A 236 -16.37 -8.27 -41.60
CA VAL A 236 -15.58 -9.12 -40.75
C VAL A 236 -14.28 -8.39 -40.42
N PHE A 237 -14.00 -8.27 -39.15
CA PHE A 237 -12.69 -7.77 -38.68
C PHE A 237 -11.79 -8.96 -38.35
N THR A 238 -10.82 -9.24 -39.23
CA THR A 238 -9.82 -10.30 -38.99
C THR A 238 -8.70 -9.74 -38.14
N ILE A 239 -8.59 -10.28 -36.92
CA ILE A 239 -7.71 -9.78 -35.86
C ILE A 239 -6.53 -10.74 -35.66
N SER A 240 -5.33 -10.24 -35.89
CA SER A 240 -4.09 -10.92 -35.50
C SER A 240 -3.55 -10.27 -34.25
N GLU A 241 -3.79 -10.89 -33.09
CA GLU A 241 -3.55 -10.25 -31.77
C GLU A 241 -2.07 -9.94 -31.46
N GLY A 242 -1.11 -10.55 -32.16
CA GLY A 242 0.30 -10.37 -31.88
C GLY A 242 0.74 -10.89 -30.50
N ALA A 243 2.01 -10.76 -30.19
CA ALA A 243 2.57 -11.04 -28.89
C ALA A 243 2.35 -9.88 -27.91
N LYS A 244 2.38 -10.18 -26.60
CA LYS A 244 2.34 -9.18 -25.56
C LYS A 244 3.65 -8.38 -25.58
N THR A 245 3.57 -7.06 -25.68
CA THR A 245 4.73 -6.17 -25.75
C THR A 245 4.95 -5.52 -24.40
N GLY A 246 6.07 -5.85 -23.78
CA GLY A 246 6.45 -5.33 -22.48
C GLY A 246 7.49 -4.21 -22.54
N VAL A 247 7.69 -3.55 -21.41
CA VAL A 247 8.79 -2.62 -21.19
C VAL A 247 10.06 -3.41 -20.90
N LYS A 248 11.11 -3.24 -21.69
CA LYS A 248 12.37 -3.98 -21.57
C LYS A 248 13.41 -3.26 -20.74
N SER A 249 13.39 -1.94 -20.75
CA SER A 249 14.30 -1.12 -19.96
C SER A 249 13.63 0.20 -19.60
N ILE A 250 13.91 0.67 -18.39
CA ILE A 250 13.51 1.98 -17.89
C ILE A 250 14.77 2.72 -17.49
N GLU A 251 15.04 3.83 -18.14
CA GLU A 251 16.24 4.63 -17.93
C GLU A 251 15.89 6.03 -17.43
N PHE A 252 16.75 6.58 -16.58
CA PHE A 252 16.64 7.93 -16.08
C PHE A 252 17.89 8.71 -16.45
N ILE A 253 17.70 9.92 -16.96
CA ILE A 253 18.78 10.83 -17.34
C ILE A 253 18.65 12.10 -16.52
N GLY A 254 19.73 12.52 -15.86
CA GLY A 254 19.78 13.72 -15.04
C GLY A 254 19.42 13.52 -13.57
N ASN A 255 19.21 12.28 -13.14
CA ASN A 255 18.90 11.89 -11.77
C ASN A 255 20.15 11.73 -10.89
N ASN A 256 20.77 12.86 -10.50
CA ASN A 256 22.00 12.86 -9.70
C ASN A 256 21.74 12.68 -8.20
N ALA A 257 20.60 13.18 -7.71
CA ALA A 257 20.24 13.13 -6.30
C ALA A 257 19.69 11.76 -5.85
N TYR A 258 19.01 11.07 -6.74
CA TYR A 258 18.42 9.76 -6.46
C TYR A 258 18.83 8.73 -7.47
N SER A 259 19.11 7.52 -7.01
CA SER A 259 19.48 6.41 -7.90
C SER A 259 18.30 6.00 -8.80
N SER A 260 18.63 5.49 -9.99
CA SER A 260 17.63 4.91 -10.88
C SER A 260 16.85 3.77 -10.21
N TYR A 261 17.49 3.03 -9.29
CA TYR A 261 16.83 2.00 -8.49
C TYR A 261 15.71 2.61 -7.63
N ARG A 262 15.96 3.74 -6.96
CA ARG A 262 14.95 4.43 -6.14
C ARG A 262 13.82 5.00 -6.97
N LEU A 263 14.12 5.57 -8.14
CA LEU A 263 13.09 6.10 -9.02
C LEU A 263 12.21 5.00 -9.62
N LYS A 264 12.78 3.83 -9.93
CA LYS A 264 12.00 2.64 -10.32
C LYS A 264 11.06 2.15 -9.21
N ASP A 265 11.35 2.46 -7.94
CA ASP A 265 10.48 2.14 -6.80
C ASP A 265 9.20 2.97 -6.72
N ILE A 266 9.23 4.14 -7.28
CA ILE A 266 8.16 5.13 -7.19
C ILE A 266 7.16 4.96 -8.31
N ILE A 267 7.63 4.55 -9.49
CA ILE A 267 6.81 4.39 -10.69
C ILE A 267 6.03 3.07 -10.68
N LYS A 268 4.93 3.06 -11.42
CA LYS A 268 4.05 1.89 -11.58
C LYS A 268 4.42 1.00 -12.77
N THR A 269 5.15 1.55 -13.74
CA THR A 269 5.68 0.80 -14.88
C THR A 269 6.90 0.02 -14.44
N HIS A 270 6.95 -1.27 -14.76
CA HIS A 270 8.04 -2.17 -14.41
C HIS A 270 8.68 -2.80 -15.65
N GLU A 271 9.94 -3.18 -15.52
CA GLU A 271 10.65 -3.91 -16.58
C GLU A 271 10.19 -5.37 -16.64
N SER A 272 10.00 -5.91 -17.85
CA SER A 272 9.62 -7.30 -18.03
C SER A 272 10.78 -8.25 -17.68
N ASN A 273 10.52 -9.18 -16.75
CA ASN A 273 11.47 -10.16 -16.25
C ASN A 273 10.88 -11.58 -16.28
N LEU A 274 11.62 -12.57 -15.78
CA LEU A 274 11.18 -13.96 -15.74
C LEU A 274 9.87 -14.18 -14.95
N LEU A 275 9.54 -13.29 -14.00
CA LEU A 275 8.35 -13.35 -13.16
C LEU A 275 7.18 -12.48 -13.65
N SER A 276 7.32 -11.88 -14.82
CA SER A 276 6.30 -11.00 -15.42
C SER A 276 4.96 -11.67 -15.71
N PHE A 277 4.92 -13.00 -15.73
CA PHE A 277 3.65 -13.72 -15.87
C PHE A 277 2.72 -13.57 -14.65
N LEU A 278 3.24 -13.07 -13.53
CA LEU A 278 2.51 -12.84 -12.27
C LEU A 278 2.13 -11.38 -12.03
N ALA A 279 2.66 -10.45 -12.83
CA ALA A 279 2.43 -9.02 -12.69
C ALA A 279 1.97 -8.41 -14.03
N SER A 280 1.18 -7.34 -13.98
CA SER A 280 0.70 -6.62 -15.17
C SER A 280 1.40 -5.27 -15.41
N GLY A 281 2.29 -4.86 -14.51
CA GLY A 281 3.01 -3.58 -14.59
C GLY A 281 4.10 -3.52 -15.66
N ASP A 282 4.49 -4.65 -16.21
CA ASP A 282 5.50 -4.81 -17.26
C ASP A 282 4.97 -4.55 -18.68
N ILE A 283 3.66 -4.43 -18.84
CA ILE A 283 3.04 -4.10 -20.14
C ILE A 283 3.19 -2.60 -20.37
N TYR A 284 3.61 -2.22 -21.57
CA TYR A 284 3.67 -0.80 -21.92
C TYR A 284 2.26 -0.19 -22.01
N ASP A 285 2.08 0.93 -21.31
CA ASP A 285 0.85 1.71 -21.27
C ASP A 285 1.23 3.20 -21.23
N PRO A 286 0.90 4.00 -22.23
CA PRO A 286 1.28 5.41 -22.32
C PRO A 286 0.69 6.25 -21.18
N ASP A 287 -0.54 5.97 -20.75
CA ASP A 287 -1.20 6.72 -19.67
C ASP A 287 -0.51 6.44 -18.33
N ARG A 288 -0.04 5.21 -18.14
CA ARG A 288 0.74 4.85 -16.97
C ARG A 288 2.10 5.54 -16.95
N VAL A 289 2.79 5.62 -18.09
CA VAL A 289 4.09 6.33 -18.22
C VAL A 289 3.92 7.83 -17.91
N GLU A 290 2.82 8.46 -18.34
CA GLU A 290 2.52 9.84 -17.99
C GLU A 290 2.21 10.00 -16.49
N SER A 291 1.45 9.06 -15.91
CA SER A 291 1.24 9.01 -14.46
C SER A 291 2.56 8.85 -13.69
N ASP A 292 3.49 8.04 -14.21
CA ASP A 292 4.80 7.82 -13.61
C ASP A 292 5.66 9.08 -13.64
N ARG A 293 5.57 9.88 -14.71
CA ARG A 293 6.20 11.20 -14.79
C ARG A 293 5.75 12.13 -13.65
N ASP A 294 4.45 12.14 -13.34
CA ASP A 294 3.91 12.91 -12.22
C ASP A 294 4.35 12.35 -10.87
N LEU A 295 4.44 11.03 -10.71
CA LEU A 295 4.94 10.40 -9.48
C LEU A 295 6.39 10.79 -9.21
N ILE A 296 7.26 10.76 -10.23
CA ILE A 296 8.65 11.19 -10.13
C ILE A 296 8.69 12.66 -9.68
N ARG A 297 7.95 13.54 -10.36
CA ARG A 297 7.90 14.97 -10.04
C ARG A 297 7.48 15.22 -8.59
N ARG A 298 6.41 14.57 -8.13
CA ARG A 298 5.93 14.68 -6.73
C ARG A 298 6.96 14.19 -5.74
N TYR A 299 7.67 13.12 -6.06
CA TYR A 299 8.72 12.60 -5.20
C TYR A 299 9.84 13.62 -4.98
N TYR A 300 10.34 14.25 -6.04
CA TYR A 300 11.34 15.31 -5.92
C TYR A 300 10.83 16.54 -5.16
N LEU A 301 9.60 16.97 -5.42
CA LEU A 301 8.96 18.09 -4.70
C LEU A 301 8.82 17.80 -3.20
N LYS A 302 8.55 16.56 -2.82
CA LYS A 302 8.50 16.11 -1.43
C LYS A 302 9.87 16.20 -0.74
N HIS A 303 10.96 16.06 -1.50
CA HIS A 303 12.32 16.02 -0.99
C HIS A 303 13.12 17.31 -1.23
N GLY A 304 12.44 18.39 -1.52
CA GLY A 304 13.04 19.73 -1.53
C GLY A 304 13.41 20.28 -2.90
N TYR A 305 13.25 19.57 -3.95
CA TYR A 305 13.59 19.99 -5.31
C TYR A 305 12.43 20.78 -5.94
N ALA A 306 12.27 22.04 -5.51
CA ALA A 306 11.13 22.87 -5.91
C ALA A 306 11.08 23.23 -7.39
N ASP A 307 12.23 23.18 -8.07
CA ASP A 307 12.38 23.52 -9.50
C ASP A 307 12.42 22.29 -10.41
N VAL A 308 12.17 21.10 -9.87
CA VAL A 308 12.23 19.86 -10.64
C VAL A 308 11.29 19.87 -11.83
N GLN A 309 11.82 19.48 -12.98
CA GLN A 309 11.07 19.25 -14.20
C GLN A 309 11.39 17.87 -14.77
N VAL A 310 10.36 17.08 -15.02
CA VAL A 310 10.49 15.89 -15.84
C VAL A 310 10.16 16.29 -17.27
N VAL A 311 11.21 16.62 -18.01
CA VAL A 311 11.13 17.29 -19.32
C VAL A 311 10.47 16.40 -20.36
N ALA A 312 10.80 15.12 -20.36
CA ALA A 312 10.26 14.16 -21.31
C ALA A 312 10.21 12.75 -20.73
N ALA A 313 9.20 12.01 -21.13
CA ALA A 313 9.14 10.56 -21.04
C ALA A 313 9.20 10.01 -22.48
N LEU A 314 10.40 9.67 -22.94
CA LEU A 314 10.60 9.14 -24.27
C LEU A 314 10.37 7.65 -24.28
N THR A 315 9.62 7.18 -25.25
CA THR A 315 9.31 5.76 -25.42
C THR A 315 9.71 5.32 -26.81
N GLU A 316 10.61 4.36 -26.89
CA GLU A 316 11.10 3.80 -28.15
C GLU A 316 10.85 2.29 -28.18
N TYR A 317 10.33 1.80 -29.30
CA TYR A 317 10.21 0.37 -29.53
C TYR A 317 11.53 -0.20 -30.04
N ASP A 318 12.10 -1.15 -29.32
CA ASP A 318 13.31 -1.88 -29.72
C ASP A 318 12.91 -3.19 -30.44
N PRO A 319 13.12 -3.29 -31.76
CA PRO A 319 12.77 -4.48 -32.51
C PRO A 319 13.56 -5.71 -32.12
N ASP A 320 14.81 -5.53 -31.69
CA ASP A 320 15.73 -6.61 -31.32
C ASP A 320 15.33 -7.25 -30.01
N LYS A 321 14.93 -6.42 -29.05
CA LYS A 321 14.43 -6.84 -27.72
C LYS A 321 12.93 -7.12 -27.72
N LYS A 322 12.23 -6.83 -28.80
CA LYS A 322 10.76 -6.95 -28.95
C LYS A 322 10.00 -6.33 -27.78
N GLY A 323 10.31 -5.07 -27.47
CA GLY A 323 9.69 -4.35 -26.38
C GLY A 323 10.08 -2.88 -26.35
N PHE A 324 9.52 -2.16 -25.38
CA PHE A 324 9.70 -0.73 -25.25
C PHE A 324 10.86 -0.38 -24.31
N LEU A 325 11.66 0.62 -24.72
CA LEU A 325 12.53 1.39 -23.84
C LEU A 325 11.78 2.64 -23.40
N VAL A 326 11.76 2.92 -22.11
CA VAL A 326 11.18 4.14 -21.53
C VAL A 326 12.30 4.95 -20.90
N THR A 327 12.50 6.19 -21.34
CA THR A 327 13.55 7.07 -20.81
C THR A 327 12.93 8.33 -20.24
N PHE A 328 13.10 8.55 -18.93
CA PHE A 328 12.68 9.76 -18.25
C PHE A 328 13.85 10.75 -18.18
N LYS A 329 13.68 11.92 -18.78
CA LYS A 329 14.65 13.01 -18.68
C LYS A 329 14.25 13.97 -17.57
N ILE A 330 15.11 14.11 -16.57
CA ILE A 330 14.85 14.86 -15.34
C ILE A 330 15.84 16.03 -15.26
N GLU A 331 15.34 17.20 -14.96
CA GLU A 331 16.10 18.37 -14.56
C GLU A 331 15.75 18.63 -13.09
N GLU A 332 16.64 18.19 -12.17
CA GLU A 332 16.35 18.17 -10.72
C GLU A 332 16.28 19.56 -10.10
N GLY A 333 17.09 20.49 -10.59
CA GLY A 333 17.32 21.75 -9.91
C GLY A 333 18.14 21.60 -8.63
N GLN A 334 18.02 22.56 -7.73
CA GLN A 334 18.70 22.54 -6.43
C GLN A 334 17.72 22.17 -5.32
N GLN A 335 18.24 21.61 -4.22
CA GLN A 335 17.44 21.33 -3.03
C GLN A 335 17.27 22.57 -2.19
N TYR A 336 16.04 22.95 -1.89
CA TYR A 336 15.67 24.13 -1.10
C TYR A 336 15.42 23.78 0.36
N ARG A 337 15.78 24.73 1.24
CA ARG A 337 15.41 24.73 2.64
C ARG A 337 14.48 25.87 2.96
N VAL A 338 13.66 25.70 3.99
CA VAL A 338 12.72 26.72 4.44
C VAL A 338 13.47 27.77 5.27
N ALA A 339 13.49 29.03 4.78
CA ALA A 339 14.13 30.14 5.47
C ALA A 339 13.22 30.79 6.51
N ALA A 340 11.94 30.96 6.17
CA ALA A 340 10.94 31.56 7.05
C ALA A 340 9.56 30.94 6.80
N VAL A 341 8.75 30.91 7.85
CA VAL A 341 7.32 30.56 7.76
C VAL A 341 6.52 31.68 8.38
N ASN A 342 5.69 32.36 7.59
CA ASN A 342 4.89 33.48 7.98
C ASN A 342 3.40 33.16 7.85
N PHE A 343 2.59 33.74 8.72
CA PHE A 343 1.14 33.58 8.71
C PHE A 343 0.49 34.98 8.62
N GLN A 344 -0.23 35.22 7.53
CA GLN A 344 -0.88 36.53 7.29
C GLN A 344 -2.38 36.29 7.11
N SER A 345 -3.20 36.98 7.88
CA SER A 345 -4.64 36.93 7.74
C SER A 345 -5.20 38.26 7.29
N SER A 346 -6.04 38.28 6.26
CA SER A 346 -6.86 39.43 5.87
C SER A 346 -8.15 39.55 6.69
N ILE A 347 -8.50 38.47 7.45
CA ILE A 347 -9.67 38.42 8.30
C ILE A 347 -9.31 39.07 9.64
N SER A 348 -9.86 40.24 9.92
CA SER A 348 -9.50 41.06 11.11
C SER A 348 -9.69 40.36 12.45
N THR A 349 -10.60 39.40 12.53
CA THR A 349 -10.93 38.62 13.76
C THR A 349 -10.17 37.32 13.90
N LEU A 350 -9.39 36.91 12.88
CA LEU A 350 -8.59 35.72 12.90
C LEU A 350 -7.09 36.07 12.87
N ASP A 351 -6.40 35.82 13.98
CA ASP A 351 -4.94 35.91 13.99
C ASP A 351 -4.35 34.71 13.25
N GLY A 352 -3.63 34.98 12.15
CA GLY A 352 -2.96 33.96 11.35
C GLY A 352 -1.99 33.12 12.18
N ASN A 353 -1.28 33.70 13.14
CA ASN A 353 -0.34 32.98 14.00
C ASN A 353 -1.03 31.93 14.88
N SER A 354 -2.30 32.06 15.15
CA SER A 354 -3.07 31.10 15.93
C SER A 354 -3.22 29.74 15.21
N LEU A 355 -2.98 29.69 13.88
CA LEU A 355 -2.98 28.49 13.06
C LEU A 355 -1.58 27.89 12.86
N ALA A 356 -0.53 28.52 13.43
CA ALA A 356 0.85 28.07 13.25
C ALA A 356 1.10 26.63 13.75
N SER A 357 0.35 26.17 14.75
CA SER A 357 0.44 24.79 15.28
C SER A 357 0.01 23.70 14.28
N PHE A 358 -0.69 24.08 13.22
CA PHE A 358 -1.15 23.19 12.14
C PHE A 358 -0.20 23.20 10.93
N SER A 359 0.95 23.90 11.05
CA SER A 359 1.98 23.87 10.03
C SER A 359 2.86 22.62 10.20
N HIS A 360 3.00 21.85 9.12
CA HIS A 360 3.97 20.76 8.98
C HIS A 360 5.28 21.23 8.36
N VAL A 361 5.42 22.55 8.08
CA VAL A 361 6.62 23.15 7.52
C VAL A 361 7.29 23.99 8.60
N TYR A 362 8.59 23.76 8.81
CA TYR A 362 9.37 24.42 9.85
C TYR A 362 10.60 25.11 9.29
N VAL A 363 11.01 26.20 9.91
CA VAL A 363 12.24 26.93 9.55
C VAL A 363 13.46 26.01 9.68
N GLY A 364 14.29 25.98 8.64
CA GLY A 364 15.48 25.13 8.55
C GLY A 364 15.22 23.73 7.99
N SER A 365 13.97 23.28 7.92
CA SER A 365 13.62 22.00 7.29
C SER A 365 13.85 22.03 5.77
N VAL A 366 14.01 20.88 5.17
CA VAL A 366 13.98 20.72 3.72
C VAL A 366 12.57 21.05 3.23
N TYR A 367 12.46 21.79 2.13
CA TYR A 367 11.16 22.08 1.50
C TYR A 367 10.44 20.79 1.17
N ASN A 368 9.17 20.71 1.50
CA ASN A 368 8.33 19.55 1.22
C ASN A 368 6.94 20.02 0.77
N ALA A 369 6.63 19.80 -0.50
CA ALA A 369 5.36 20.23 -1.08
C ALA A 369 4.16 19.51 -0.48
N GLU A 370 4.29 18.22 -0.12
CA GLU A 370 3.24 17.45 0.54
C GLU A 370 2.94 17.98 1.95
N ALA A 371 3.99 18.30 2.72
CA ALA A 371 3.84 18.93 4.03
C ALA A 371 3.21 20.32 3.92
N LEU A 372 3.51 21.07 2.85
CA LEU A 372 2.89 22.35 2.57
C LEU A 372 1.39 22.21 2.27
N GLU A 373 1.02 21.30 1.39
CA GLU A 373 -0.39 21.02 1.05
C GLU A 373 -1.17 20.54 2.30
N LYS A 374 -0.59 19.65 3.09
CA LYS A 374 -1.19 19.19 4.34
C LYS A 374 -1.38 20.33 5.34
N SER A 375 -0.42 21.23 5.46
CA SER A 375 -0.53 22.42 6.32
C SER A 375 -1.70 23.31 5.89
N VAL A 376 -1.83 23.57 4.59
CA VAL A 376 -2.93 24.37 4.02
C VAL A 376 -4.28 23.72 4.35
N GLU A 377 -4.40 22.41 4.13
CA GLU A 377 -5.63 21.68 4.42
C GLU A 377 -6.01 21.75 5.90
N GLU A 378 -5.08 21.46 6.80
CA GLU A 378 -5.35 21.47 8.24
C GLU A 378 -5.68 22.87 8.77
N MET A 379 -4.97 23.90 8.30
CA MET A 379 -5.27 25.29 8.65
C MET A 379 -6.65 25.72 8.17
N GLN A 380 -7.05 25.34 6.97
CA GLN A 380 -8.34 25.65 6.40
C GLN A 380 -9.49 24.95 7.15
N ILE A 381 -9.30 23.68 7.52
CA ILE A 381 -10.24 22.93 8.33
C ILE A 381 -10.36 23.54 9.73
N GLU A 382 -9.25 23.89 10.35
CA GLU A 382 -9.26 24.50 11.67
C GLU A 382 -9.87 25.91 11.66
N ALA A 383 -9.61 26.74 10.64
CA ALA A 383 -10.29 28.01 10.46
C ALA A 383 -11.81 27.81 10.37
N SER A 384 -12.27 26.83 9.61
CA SER A 384 -13.68 26.47 9.50
C SER A 384 -14.27 26.04 10.85
N ARG A 385 -13.56 25.25 11.65
CA ARG A 385 -14.00 24.84 13.00
C ARG A 385 -14.14 26.02 13.96
N ARG A 386 -13.30 27.04 13.81
CA ARG A 386 -13.37 28.29 14.60
C ARG A 386 -14.46 29.26 14.14
N GLY A 387 -15.29 28.85 13.17
CA GLY A 387 -16.40 29.63 12.64
C GLY A 387 -16.07 30.45 11.39
N TYR A 388 -14.85 30.35 10.85
CA TYR A 388 -14.45 31.00 9.59
C TYR A 388 -14.67 30.06 8.42
N ALA A 389 -15.92 29.71 8.16
CA ALA A 389 -16.30 28.65 7.22
C ALA A 389 -15.86 28.93 5.76
N PHE A 390 -15.68 30.18 5.39
CA PHE A 390 -15.29 30.63 4.05
C PHE A 390 -13.81 30.99 3.96
N ALA A 391 -13.02 30.80 5.01
CA ALA A 391 -11.59 31.07 4.97
C ALA A 391 -10.88 30.14 3.95
N VAL A 392 -10.04 30.74 3.13
CA VAL A 392 -9.19 30.04 2.17
C VAL A 392 -7.74 30.35 2.50
N VAL A 393 -6.91 29.33 2.56
CA VAL A 393 -5.49 29.47 2.84
C VAL A 393 -4.69 29.29 1.55
N HIS A 394 -3.94 30.31 1.17
CA HIS A 394 -3.09 30.29 -0.01
C HIS A 394 -1.62 30.30 0.40
N PRO A 395 -0.84 29.25 0.07
CA PRO A 395 0.58 29.26 0.31
C PRO A 395 1.28 30.11 -0.77
N ARG A 396 2.14 31.03 -0.35
CA ARG A 396 3.01 31.82 -1.21
C ARG A 396 4.45 31.49 -0.86
N GLY A 397 5.25 31.16 -1.86
CA GLY A 397 6.66 30.80 -1.69
C GLY A 397 7.56 31.80 -2.40
N ASP A 398 8.36 32.55 -1.64
CA ASP A 398 9.40 33.42 -2.18
C ASP A 398 10.75 32.68 -2.18
N ARG A 399 11.31 32.44 -3.35
CA ARG A 399 12.54 31.67 -3.55
C ARG A 399 13.76 32.57 -3.62
N ASN A 400 14.77 32.24 -2.85
CA ASN A 400 16.11 32.81 -3.00
C ASN A 400 17.00 31.79 -3.71
N PHE A 401 17.29 32.04 -4.98
CA PHE A 401 18.07 31.13 -5.84
C PHE A 401 19.56 31.08 -5.44
N GLU A 402 20.11 32.17 -4.86
CA GLU A 402 21.51 32.20 -4.43
C GLU A 402 21.72 31.40 -3.15
N ALA A 403 20.80 31.53 -2.19
CA ALA A 403 20.88 30.85 -0.90
C ALA A 403 20.22 29.45 -0.91
N HIS A 404 19.57 29.03 -1.99
CA HIS A 404 18.77 27.82 -2.10
C HIS A 404 17.75 27.69 -0.97
N THR A 405 17.04 28.78 -0.69
CA THR A 405 16.02 28.84 0.38
C THR A 405 14.68 29.34 -0.14
N VAL A 406 13.63 28.96 0.54
CA VAL A 406 12.26 29.42 0.26
C VAL A 406 11.62 29.97 1.54
N SER A 407 11.07 31.17 1.47
CA SER A 407 10.23 31.74 2.53
C SER A 407 8.78 31.46 2.19
N ILE A 408 8.07 30.80 3.10
CA ILE A 408 6.68 30.40 2.91
C ILE A 408 5.78 31.33 3.70
N THR A 409 4.79 31.91 3.03
CA THR A 409 3.77 32.73 3.67
C THR A 409 2.41 32.10 3.43
N PHE A 410 1.74 31.70 4.50
CA PHE A 410 0.35 31.27 4.46
C PHE A 410 -0.55 32.49 4.52
N ALA A 411 -1.14 32.88 3.39
CA ALA A 411 -2.10 33.97 3.31
C ALA A 411 -3.51 33.40 3.53
N ILE A 412 -4.20 33.90 4.56
CA ILE A 412 -5.54 33.47 4.96
C ILE A 412 -6.51 34.55 4.55
N ASP A 413 -7.34 34.31 3.56
CA ASP A 413 -8.27 35.27 2.99
C ASP A 413 -9.72 34.80 3.19
N GLU A 414 -10.67 35.73 3.23
CA GLU A 414 -12.09 35.42 3.18
C GLU A 414 -12.46 35.06 1.73
N GLY A 415 -12.80 33.82 1.48
CA GLY A 415 -13.25 33.35 0.18
C GLY A 415 -14.71 33.73 -0.12
N PRO A 416 -15.22 33.38 -1.30
CA PRO A 416 -16.60 33.62 -1.66
C PRO A 416 -17.55 32.86 -0.73
N ARG A 417 -18.64 33.50 -0.35
CA ARG A 417 -19.69 32.90 0.49
C ARG A 417 -20.60 32.05 -0.36
N VAL A 418 -20.24 30.78 -0.46
CA VAL A 418 -20.96 29.77 -1.25
C VAL A 418 -21.43 28.67 -0.31
N TYR A 419 -22.68 28.23 -0.48
CA TYR A 419 -23.31 27.20 0.34
C TYR A 419 -23.61 25.95 -0.49
N ILE A 420 -23.61 24.79 0.15
CA ILE A 420 -23.98 23.52 -0.49
C ILE A 420 -25.51 23.45 -0.57
N GLU A 421 -26.04 23.44 -1.78
CA GLU A 421 -27.49 23.29 -1.97
C GLU A 421 -27.91 21.82 -1.80
N ARG A 422 -27.14 20.92 -2.41
CA ARG A 422 -27.44 19.49 -2.42
C ARG A 422 -26.20 18.66 -2.72
N ILE A 423 -26.16 17.45 -2.15
CA ILE A 423 -25.17 16.43 -2.45
C ILE A 423 -25.87 15.27 -3.17
N ASN A 424 -25.65 15.14 -4.44
CA ASN A 424 -26.18 14.04 -5.27
C ASN A 424 -25.18 12.88 -5.28
N VAL A 425 -25.65 11.68 -5.03
CA VAL A 425 -24.82 10.48 -5.08
C VAL A 425 -25.35 9.59 -6.20
N HIS A 426 -24.44 9.20 -7.09
CA HIS A 426 -24.74 8.37 -8.25
C HIS A 426 -23.79 7.20 -8.38
N GLY A 427 -24.28 6.06 -8.86
CA GLY A 427 -23.49 4.86 -9.12
C GLY A 427 -23.37 3.88 -7.94
N ASN A 428 -23.98 4.19 -6.79
CA ASN A 428 -24.03 3.32 -5.62
C ASN A 428 -25.18 2.31 -5.71
N THR A 429 -24.99 1.22 -6.42
CA THR A 429 -26.02 0.19 -6.63
C THR A 429 -26.13 -0.79 -5.44
N ARG A 430 -25.05 -1.04 -4.74
CA ARG A 430 -24.92 -1.95 -3.57
C ARG A 430 -24.72 -1.20 -2.28
N THR A 431 -23.84 -0.20 -2.30
CA THR A 431 -23.50 0.61 -1.12
C THR A 431 -24.65 1.54 -0.79
N ARG A 432 -25.07 1.55 0.45
CA ARG A 432 -26.15 2.42 0.92
C ARG A 432 -25.69 3.86 0.95
N ASP A 433 -26.59 4.78 0.61
CA ASP A 433 -26.31 6.22 0.52
C ASP A 433 -25.70 6.82 1.80
N TYR A 434 -26.19 6.42 2.97
CA TYR A 434 -25.66 6.92 4.25
C TYR A 434 -24.18 6.55 4.47
N VAL A 435 -23.68 5.43 3.90
CA VAL A 435 -22.27 5.01 4.00
C VAL A 435 -21.37 5.98 3.25
N ILE A 436 -21.87 6.55 2.18
CA ILE A 436 -21.15 7.56 1.39
C ILE A 436 -21.22 8.91 2.07
N ARG A 437 -22.42 9.33 2.51
CA ARG A 437 -22.65 10.62 3.15
C ARG A 437 -21.90 10.79 4.48
N ARG A 438 -21.72 9.73 5.26
CA ARG A 438 -20.98 9.79 6.53
C ARG A 438 -19.48 10.10 6.36
N GLU A 439 -18.93 9.96 5.14
CA GLU A 439 -17.53 10.32 4.85
C GLU A 439 -17.35 11.83 4.66
N PHE A 440 -18.45 12.57 4.48
CA PHE A 440 -18.44 14.03 4.41
C PHE A 440 -18.49 14.63 5.80
N ASP A 441 -17.63 15.63 6.04
CA ASP A 441 -17.70 16.50 7.25
C ASP A 441 -18.58 17.73 7.04
N ILE A 442 -19.27 17.80 5.89
CA ILE A 442 -20.17 18.87 5.46
C ILE A 442 -21.48 18.28 4.98
N SER A 443 -22.54 19.04 5.16
CA SER A 443 -23.91 18.67 4.84
C SER A 443 -24.56 19.70 3.94
N GLU A 444 -25.73 19.37 3.42
CA GLU A 444 -26.56 20.30 2.66
C GLU A 444 -26.97 21.50 3.54
N GLY A 445 -26.75 22.70 3.02
CA GLY A 445 -26.94 23.96 3.76
C GLY A 445 -25.67 24.53 4.39
N ASP A 446 -24.60 23.74 4.51
CA ASP A 446 -23.33 24.20 5.07
C ASP A 446 -22.53 25.04 4.05
N ALA A 447 -21.57 25.80 4.58
CA ALA A 447 -20.60 26.52 3.76
C ALA A 447 -19.75 25.56 2.92
N TYR A 448 -19.64 25.87 1.64
CA TYR A 448 -18.76 25.11 0.75
C TYR A 448 -17.29 25.30 1.13
N ASN A 449 -16.61 24.22 1.44
CA ASN A 449 -15.19 24.21 1.72
C ASN A 449 -14.52 23.10 0.88
N ARG A 450 -13.67 23.51 -0.05
CA ARG A 450 -13.00 22.58 -0.97
C ARG A 450 -12.13 21.55 -0.23
N ALA A 451 -11.40 21.95 0.83
CA ALA A 451 -10.55 21.04 1.57
C ALA A 451 -11.35 19.90 2.22
N LEU A 452 -12.57 20.21 2.71
CA LEU A 452 -13.47 19.19 3.26
C LEU A 452 -14.05 18.27 2.18
N VAL A 453 -14.31 18.78 0.98
CA VAL A 453 -14.75 17.97 -0.17
C VAL A 453 -13.63 17.05 -0.64
N ASP A 454 -12.42 17.58 -0.83
CA ASP A 454 -11.25 16.81 -1.23
C ASP A 454 -10.90 15.72 -0.17
N ARG A 455 -11.09 16.03 1.11
CA ARG A 455 -10.97 15.05 2.21
C ARG A 455 -12.02 13.96 2.12
N ALA A 456 -13.27 14.28 1.84
CA ALA A 456 -14.34 13.31 1.64
C ALA A 456 -14.04 12.40 0.45
N GLU A 457 -13.54 12.96 -0.66
CA GLU A 457 -13.15 12.17 -1.83
C GLU A 457 -12.02 11.17 -1.50
N ARG A 458 -10.98 11.62 -0.77
CA ARG A 458 -9.91 10.71 -0.30
C ARG A 458 -10.44 9.62 0.62
N ARG A 459 -11.34 9.94 1.56
CA ARG A 459 -11.96 8.94 2.44
C ARG A 459 -12.77 7.91 1.65
N LEU A 460 -13.59 8.35 0.71
CA LEU A 460 -14.35 7.45 -0.16
C LEU A 460 -13.42 6.53 -0.98
N LYS A 461 -12.31 7.05 -1.51
CA LYS A 461 -11.30 6.24 -2.18
C LYS A 461 -10.65 5.23 -1.24
N ASN A 462 -10.40 5.62 0.01
CA ASN A 462 -9.77 4.76 1.03
C ASN A 462 -10.69 3.65 1.56
N LEU A 463 -12.01 3.77 1.41
CA LEU A 463 -12.93 2.67 1.70
C LEU A 463 -12.67 1.43 0.85
N ASP A 464 -12.05 1.63 -0.31
CA ASP A 464 -11.75 0.56 -1.27
C ASP A 464 -13.00 -0.20 -1.78
N PHE A 465 -14.17 0.47 -1.76
CA PHE A 465 -15.44 -0.06 -2.29
C PHE A 465 -15.65 0.30 -3.76
N PHE A 466 -14.95 1.33 -4.23
CA PHE A 466 -15.15 1.94 -5.53
C PHE A 466 -13.91 1.79 -6.41
N LYS A 467 -14.14 1.56 -7.69
CA LYS A 467 -13.09 1.57 -8.73
C LYS A 467 -12.70 3.00 -9.07
N SER A 468 -13.71 3.89 -9.16
CA SER A 468 -13.50 5.32 -9.33
C SER A 468 -14.42 6.11 -8.39
N VAL A 469 -13.91 7.24 -7.91
CA VAL A 469 -14.64 8.25 -7.13
C VAL A 469 -14.28 9.59 -7.70
N LYS A 470 -15.30 10.34 -8.13
CA LYS A 470 -15.14 11.69 -8.65
C LYS A 470 -16.20 12.59 -8.06
N ILE A 471 -15.77 13.70 -7.46
CA ILE A 471 -16.68 14.73 -6.94
C ILE A 471 -16.55 15.97 -7.81
N THR A 472 -17.66 16.36 -8.42
CA THR A 472 -17.75 17.57 -9.25
C THR A 472 -18.66 18.58 -8.59
N THR A 473 -18.38 19.86 -8.84
CA THR A 473 -19.15 20.99 -8.33
C THR A 473 -19.86 21.66 -9.49
N GLU A 474 -21.17 21.80 -9.40
CA GLU A 474 -22.01 22.50 -10.36
C GLU A 474 -22.67 23.73 -9.72
N PRO A 475 -22.96 24.80 -10.49
CA PRO A 475 -23.73 25.92 -10.01
C PRO A 475 -25.12 25.47 -9.51
N GLY A 476 -25.54 25.98 -8.36
CA GLY A 476 -26.88 25.74 -7.84
C GLY A 476 -27.96 26.67 -8.37
N SER A 477 -29.08 26.73 -7.65
CA SER A 477 -30.24 27.58 -8.02
C SER A 477 -29.96 29.10 -7.95
N SER A 478 -28.89 29.48 -7.24
CA SER A 478 -28.43 30.88 -7.13
C SER A 478 -26.91 30.97 -7.16
N SER A 479 -26.36 32.13 -7.40
CA SER A 479 -24.92 32.36 -7.54
C SER A 479 -24.10 32.08 -6.28
N ASP A 480 -24.76 32.02 -5.12
CA ASP A 480 -24.20 31.69 -3.81
C ASP A 480 -24.38 30.21 -3.42
N ARG A 481 -24.84 29.36 -4.34
CA ARG A 481 -25.08 27.94 -4.10
C ARG A 481 -24.39 27.06 -5.09
N VAL A 482 -23.99 25.87 -4.62
CA VAL A 482 -23.37 24.81 -5.42
C VAL A 482 -24.01 23.46 -5.13
N VAL A 483 -24.06 22.64 -6.15
CA VAL A 483 -24.46 21.24 -6.06
C VAL A 483 -23.21 20.36 -6.18
N LEU A 484 -23.03 19.44 -5.24
CA LEU A 484 -21.98 18.45 -5.30
C LEU A 484 -22.52 17.18 -5.94
N ASN A 485 -21.92 16.75 -7.03
CA ASN A 485 -22.24 15.49 -7.69
C ASN A 485 -21.12 14.49 -7.40
N VAL A 486 -21.46 13.42 -6.70
CA VAL A 486 -20.57 12.33 -6.32
C VAL A 486 -20.82 11.17 -7.27
N GLU A 487 -19.94 10.98 -8.24
CA GLU A 487 -19.99 9.89 -9.20
C GLU A 487 -19.11 8.73 -8.73
N LEU A 488 -19.71 7.56 -8.61
CA LEU A 488 -19.08 6.37 -8.07
C LEU A 488 -19.18 5.20 -9.05
N GLU A 489 -18.12 4.44 -9.18
CA GLU A 489 -18.11 3.14 -9.86
C GLU A 489 -17.75 2.06 -8.85
N GLU A 490 -18.72 1.21 -8.49
CA GLU A 490 -18.51 0.16 -7.49
C GLU A 490 -17.66 -0.98 -8.04
N LYS A 491 -16.83 -1.56 -7.18
CA LYS A 491 -16.10 -2.81 -7.45
C LYS A 491 -16.55 -3.92 -6.50
N SER A 492 -16.09 -5.15 -6.75
CA SER A 492 -16.27 -6.24 -5.79
C SER A 492 -15.51 -5.93 -4.49
N THR A 493 -16.17 -6.05 -3.36
CA THR A 493 -15.64 -5.81 -2.02
C THR A 493 -15.39 -7.10 -1.24
N GLY A 494 -15.88 -8.22 -1.77
CA GLY A 494 -15.61 -9.56 -1.27
C GLY A 494 -14.27 -10.08 -1.75
N ASP A 495 -13.53 -10.71 -0.84
CA ASP A 495 -12.25 -11.34 -1.09
C ASP A 495 -12.25 -12.77 -0.55
N PHE A 496 -11.84 -13.70 -1.38
CA PHE A 496 -11.62 -15.08 -1.03
C PHE A 496 -10.14 -15.39 -1.19
N SER A 497 -9.49 -15.78 -0.09
CA SER A 497 -8.07 -16.08 -0.12
C SER A 497 -7.78 -17.48 0.39
N VAL A 498 -6.87 -18.16 -0.29
CA VAL A 498 -6.26 -19.40 0.14
C VAL A 498 -4.77 -19.14 0.23
N SER A 499 -4.23 -19.24 1.42
CA SER A 499 -2.82 -19.02 1.70
C SER A 499 -2.20 -20.25 2.32
N GLY A 500 -0.94 -20.46 2.02
CA GLY A 500 -0.14 -21.51 2.61
C GLY A 500 1.23 -21.00 2.96
N GLY A 501 1.79 -21.49 4.05
CA GLY A 501 3.11 -21.12 4.50
C GLY A 501 3.82 -22.30 5.14
N TYR A 502 5.10 -22.11 5.36
CA TYR A 502 5.93 -23.01 6.14
C TYR A 502 6.85 -22.19 7.03
N SER A 503 6.95 -22.59 8.27
CA SER A 503 7.86 -22.01 9.23
C SER A 503 8.65 -23.14 9.91
N THR A 504 9.92 -22.89 10.21
CA THR A 504 10.72 -23.80 11.03
C THR A 504 10.18 -23.96 12.46
N THR A 505 9.28 -23.07 12.87
CA THR A 505 8.63 -23.08 14.19
C THR A 505 7.31 -23.84 14.18
N ASP A 506 6.46 -23.52 13.18
CA ASP A 506 5.05 -23.95 13.16
C ASP A 506 4.78 -25.06 12.13
N GLY A 507 5.83 -25.47 11.39
CA GLY A 507 5.68 -26.43 10.31
C GLY A 507 4.85 -25.88 9.13
N PRO A 508 4.27 -26.77 8.31
CA PRO A 508 3.37 -26.38 7.23
C PRO A 508 2.04 -25.88 7.80
N LEU A 509 1.56 -24.76 7.23
CA LEU A 509 0.32 -24.09 7.62
C LEU A 509 -0.48 -23.71 6.37
N ALA A 510 -1.79 -23.92 6.39
CA ALA A 510 -2.72 -23.44 5.39
C ALA A 510 -3.83 -22.63 6.06
N GLU A 511 -4.21 -21.52 5.44
CA GLU A 511 -5.35 -20.70 5.85
C GLU A 511 -6.28 -20.48 4.66
N VAL A 512 -7.57 -20.68 4.89
CA VAL A 512 -8.63 -20.30 3.97
C VAL A 512 -9.43 -19.20 4.62
N SER A 513 -9.58 -18.07 3.95
CA SER A 513 -10.38 -16.98 4.48
C SER A 513 -11.31 -16.37 3.44
N ILE A 514 -12.46 -15.94 3.91
CA ILE A 514 -13.43 -15.14 3.18
C ILE A 514 -13.63 -13.84 3.94
N SER A 515 -13.56 -12.74 3.24
CA SER A 515 -13.82 -11.43 3.82
C SER A 515 -14.72 -10.59 2.93
N GLU A 516 -15.53 -9.75 3.53
CA GLU A 516 -16.37 -8.78 2.87
C GLU A 516 -16.21 -7.43 3.55
N ARG A 517 -15.75 -6.41 2.80
CA ARG A 517 -15.49 -5.08 3.34
C ARG A 517 -16.72 -4.19 3.39
N ASN A 518 -17.71 -4.52 2.59
CA ASN A 518 -18.98 -3.77 2.52
C ASN A 518 -20.18 -4.72 2.73
N PHE A 519 -20.18 -5.44 3.85
CA PHE A 519 -21.18 -6.46 4.13
C PHE A 519 -22.61 -5.87 4.12
N LEU A 520 -23.48 -6.43 3.28
CA LEU A 520 -24.85 -5.96 3.02
C LEU A 520 -24.94 -4.50 2.53
N GLY A 521 -23.89 -3.96 1.96
CA GLY A 521 -23.84 -2.57 1.49
C GLY A 521 -23.81 -1.53 2.62
N ARG A 522 -23.56 -1.96 3.86
CA ARG A 522 -23.58 -1.11 5.05
C ARG A 522 -22.21 -0.56 5.45
N GLY A 523 -21.15 -0.88 4.69
CA GLY A 523 -19.79 -0.52 5.06
C GLY A 523 -19.25 -1.29 6.27
N LEU A 524 -19.86 -2.44 6.59
CA LEU A 524 -19.41 -3.34 7.66
C LEU A 524 -18.32 -4.26 7.12
N PHE A 525 -17.29 -4.51 7.91
CA PHE A 525 -16.29 -5.51 7.61
C PHE A 525 -16.63 -6.83 8.30
N ALA A 526 -16.63 -7.92 7.54
CA ALA A 526 -16.80 -9.26 8.08
C ALA A 526 -15.70 -10.17 7.49
N LYS A 527 -15.03 -10.94 8.36
CA LYS A 527 -14.04 -11.95 7.95
C LYS A 527 -14.28 -13.25 8.70
N ALA A 528 -14.22 -14.35 7.97
CA ALA A 528 -14.13 -15.69 8.54
C ALA A 528 -12.86 -16.35 8.01
N SER A 529 -12.09 -16.96 8.90
CA SER A 529 -10.89 -17.72 8.51
C SER A 529 -10.80 -19.05 9.25
N VAL A 530 -10.27 -20.05 8.54
CA VAL A 530 -9.94 -21.36 9.06
C VAL A 530 -8.47 -21.61 8.79
N THR A 531 -7.74 -21.87 9.85
CA THR A 531 -6.30 -22.18 9.82
C THR A 531 -6.10 -23.65 10.15
N TYR A 532 -5.30 -24.35 9.39
CA TYR A 532 -4.96 -25.74 9.64
C TYR A 532 -3.48 -25.98 9.32
N GLY A 533 -2.75 -26.44 10.30
CA GLY A 533 -1.33 -26.75 10.19
C GLY A 533 -0.95 -27.97 11.02
N GLU A 534 0.32 -28.30 10.99
CA GLU A 534 0.89 -29.41 11.75
C GLU A 534 0.76 -29.16 13.26
N TYR A 535 1.09 -27.94 13.70
CA TYR A 535 1.08 -27.59 15.12
C TYR A 535 0.07 -26.49 15.49
N ALA A 536 -0.64 -25.90 14.52
CA ALA A 536 -1.61 -24.86 14.78
C ALA A 536 -2.92 -25.11 14.02
N ARG A 537 -4.05 -24.97 14.71
CA ARG A 537 -5.39 -25.07 14.14
C ARG A 537 -6.27 -23.96 14.70
N GLY A 538 -7.21 -23.46 13.89
CA GLY A 538 -8.08 -22.44 14.42
C GLY A 538 -9.20 -22.01 13.48
N ILE A 539 -10.19 -21.38 14.08
CA ILE A 539 -11.30 -20.71 13.40
C ILE A 539 -11.38 -19.31 13.99
N SER A 540 -11.46 -18.30 13.17
CA SER A 540 -11.69 -16.95 13.63
C SER A 540 -12.75 -16.25 12.80
N LEU A 541 -13.64 -15.54 13.51
CA LEU A 541 -14.68 -14.68 12.96
C LEU A 541 -14.41 -13.27 13.44
N SER A 542 -14.35 -12.32 12.55
CA SER A 542 -14.16 -10.90 12.87
C SER A 542 -15.25 -10.09 12.21
N PHE A 543 -15.87 -9.21 12.97
CA PHE A 543 -16.90 -8.29 12.51
C PHE A 543 -16.55 -6.89 12.99
N VAL A 544 -16.61 -5.88 12.12
CA VAL A 544 -16.30 -4.49 12.48
C VAL A 544 -17.32 -3.55 11.86
N GLU A 545 -17.96 -2.73 12.68
CA GLU A 545 -18.71 -1.54 12.31
C GLU A 545 -17.80 -0.32 12.47
N PRO A 546 -17.33 0.33 11.38
CA PRO A 546 -16.42 1.46 11.49
C PRO A 546 -17.05 2.74 12.05
N TYR A 547 -18.38 2.83 12.06
CA TYR A 547 -19.14 3.98 12.55
C TYR A 547 -20.24 3.56 13.51
N LEU A 548 -19.88 3.32 14.76
CA LEU A 548 -20.85 2.94 15.79
C LEU A 548 -21.82 4.10 16.08
N LEU A 549 -23.11 3.89 15.82
CA LEU A 549 -24.17 4.89 16.02
C LEU A 549 -23.88 6.23 15.31
N ASP A 550 -23.34 6.15 14.11
CA ASP A 550 -22.94 7.27 13.25
C ASP A 550 -21.78 8.14 13.79
N TYR A 551 -21.18 7.75 14.92
CA TYR A 551 -19.92 8.33 15.38
C TYR A 551 -18.72 7.63 14.76
N ARG A 552 -17.62 8.32 14.54
CA ARG A 552 -16.35 7.77 14.05
C ARG A 552 -15.63 6.94 15.13
N VAL A 553 -16.33 5.95 15.62
CA VAL A 553 -15.85 4.97 16.58
C VAL A 553 -16.02 3.59 15.93
N ALA A 554 -14.93 2.92 15.67
CA ALA A 554 -14.98 1.56 15.13
C ALA A 554 -15.32 0.58 16.27
N ALA A 555 -16.43 -0.15 16.12
CA ALA A 555 -16.80 -1.23 17.02
C ALA A 555 -16.52 -2.57 16.36
N GLY A 556 -15.71 -3.42 16.97
CA GLY A 556 -15.37 -4.75 16.48
C GLY A 556 -15.73 -5.84 17.46
N LEU A 557 -15.96 -7.02 16.94
CA LEU A 557 -16.14 -8.25 17.71
C LEU A 557 -15.33 -9.36 17.02
N ASP A 558 -14.40 -9.93 17.75
CA ASP A 558 -13.65 -11.10 17.33
C ASP A 558 -14.10 -12.32 18.13
N VAL A 559 -14.40 -13.43 17.48
CA VAL A 559 -14.71 -14.73 18.07
C VAL A 559 -13.72 -15.74 17.52
N PHE A 560 -13.08 -16.48 18.39
CA PHE A 560 -12.01 -17.36 17.99
C PHE A 560 -11.98 -18.67 18.75
N TYR A 561 -11.56 -19.71 18.04
CA TYR A 561 -11.06 -20.98 18.55
C TYR A 561 -9.65 -21.16 18.02
N ARG A 562 -8.69 -21.39 18.89
CA ARG A 562 -7.30 -21.64 18.55
C ARG A 562 -6.77 -22.84 19.30
N GLU A 563 -6.09 -23.71 18.62
CA GLU A 563 -5.41 -24.86 19.18
C GLU A 563 -3.95 -24.83 18.71
N GLN A 564 -3.04 -24.82 19.67
CA GLN A 564 -1.61 -25.01 19.43
C GLN A 564 -1.26 -26.38 19.95
N LEU A 565 -0.67 -27.23 19.12
CA LEU A 565 -0.22 -28.55 19.50
C LEU A 565 1.22 -28.50 20.01
N ALA A 566 1.58 -29.49 20.84
CA ALA A 566 2.96 -29.70 21.24
C ALA A 566 3.87 -29.89 20.02
N ASN A 567 5.07 -29.34 20.06
CA ASN A 567 6.07 -29.44 19.01
C ASN A 567 7.47 -29.69 19.62
N GLN A 568 8.50 -29.66 18.80
CA GLN A 568 9.87 -29.91 19.28
C GLN A 568 10.40 -28.86 20.27
N TYR A 569 9.71 -27.72 20.45
CA TYR A 569 10.13 -26.62 21.32
C TYR A 569 9.23 -26.45 22.53
N ILE A 570 8.01 -26.97 22.49
CA ILE A 570 6.98 -26.86 23.52
C ILE A 570 6.40 -28.25 23.76
N SER A 571 6.52 -28.75 24.97
CA SER A 571 6.06 -30.11 25.35
C SER A 571 4.55 -30.25 25.49
N TYR A 572 3.82 -29.14 25.54
CA TYR A 572 2.38 -29.10 25.75
C TYR A 572 1.65 -28.41 24.60
N GLY A 573 0.40 -28.65 24.45
CA GLY A 573 -0.51 -27.91 23.61
C GLY A 573 -1.39 -26.96 24.41
N THR A 574 -2.04 -26.02 23.72
CA THR A 574 -3.03 -25.12 24.32
C THR A 574 -4.29 -25.07 23.45
N LYS A 575 -5.46 -25.05 24.06
CA LYS A 575 -6.73 -24.71 23.43
C LYS A 575 -7.24 -23.42 24.01
N THR A 576 -7.70 -22.53 23.15
CA THR A 576 -8.21 -21.21 23.55
C THR A 576 -9.49 -20.92 22.79
N VAL A 577 -10.58 -20.66 23.51
CA VAL A 577 -11.89 -20.30 22.95
C VAL A 577 -12.33 -19.00 23.57
N GLY A 578 -12.76 -18.05 22.78
CA GLY A 578 -13.17 -16.79 23.35
C GLY A 578 -13.73 -15.78 22.37
N PHE A 579 -14.04 -14.62 22.91
CA PHE A 579 -14.46 -13.47 22.16
C PHE A 579 -13.85 -12.19 22.71
N SER A 580 -13.68 -11.19 21.83
CA SER A 580 -13.08 -9.91 22.18
C SER A 580 -13.81 -8.75 21.48
N PRO A 581 -14.75 -8.09 22.13
CA PRO A 581 -15.27 -6.81 21.65
C PRO A 581 -14.22 -5.72 21.81
N ARG A 582 -14.18 -4.82 20.83
CA ARG A 582 -13.23 -3.71 20.81
C ARG A 582 -13.85 -2.43 20.28
N LEU A 583 -13.34 -1.29 20.77
CA LEU A 583 -13.67 0.04 20.29
C LEU A 583 -12.41 0.76 19.84
N GLY A 584 -12.42 1.26 18.62
CA GLY A 584 -11.29 1.98 18.02
C GLY A 584 -11.61 3.46 17.83
N PHE A 585 -10.71 4.33 18.26
CA PHE A 585 -10.81 5.78 18.16
C PHE A 585 -9.62 6.30 17.36
N ALA A 586 -9.87 6.95 16.24
CA ALA A 586 -8.86 7.71 15.53
C ALA A 586 -8.72 9.08 16.19
N LEU A 587 -7.72 9.24 17.08
CA LEU A 587 -7.47 10.50 17.79
C LEU A 587 -6.87 11.56 16.87
N ARG A 588 -5.96 11.13 16.00
CA ARG A 588 -5.35 11.89 14.90
C ARG A 588 -5.13 10.93 13.73
N GLU A 589 -4.61 11.42 12.61
CA GLU A 589 -4.28 10.56 11.45
C GLU A 589 -3.15 9.56 11.77
N ASP A 590 -2.21 9.97 12.62
CA ASP A 590 -1.06 9.20 13.04
C ASP A 590 -1.22 8.52 14.42
N LEU A 591 -2.31 8.79 15.15
CA LEU A 591 -2.53 8.32 16.51
C LEU A 591 -3.90 7.71 16.68
N SER A 592 -3.96 6.45 17.07
CA SER A 592 -5.19 5.74 17.36
C SER A 592 -5.18 5.09 18.76
N LEU A 593 -6.36 5.04 19.37
CA LEU A 593 -6.61 4.35 20.64
C LEU A 593 -7.61 3.23 20.40
N GLN A 594 -7.28 2.02 20.84
CA GLN A 594 -8.19 0.88 20.84
C GLN A 594 -8.44 0.43 22.27
N LEU A 595 -9.69 0.38 22.68
CA LEU A 595 -10.13 -0.27 23.92
C LEU A 595 -10.63 -1.67 23.57
N ARG A 596 -10.34 -2.65 24.42
CA ARG A 596 -10.85 -4.00 24.23
C ARG A 596 -11.22 -4.63 25.56
N TYR A 597 -12.22 -5.48 25.53
CA TYR A 597 -12.50 -6.47 26.54
C TYR A 597 -12.26 -7.84 25.92
N SER A 598 -11.61 -8.73 26.62
CA SER A 598 -11.37 -10.10 26.15
C SER A 598 -11.82 -11.07 27.21
N LEU A 599 -12.69 -11.98 26.81
CA LEU A 599 -13.11 -13.12 27.63
C LEU A 599 -12.80 -14.40 26.86
N TYR A 600 -11.93 -15.20 27.42
CA TYR A 600 -11.57 -16.48 26.83
C TYR A 600 -11.26 -17.52 27.88
N GLU A 601 -11.59 -18.75 27.52
CA GLU A 601 -11.20 -19.96 28.22
C GLU A 601 -9.93 -20.51 27.61
N GLN A 602 -8.98 -20.93 28.43
CA GLN A 602 -7.72 -21.50 27.99
C GLN A 602 -7.40 -22.77 28.79
N GLU A 603 -7.08 -23.84 28.07
CA GLU A 603 -6.76 -25.15 28.61
C GLU A 603 -5.41 -25.64 28.05
N ILE A 604 -4.60 -26.28 28.88
CA ILE A 604 -3.40 -27.02 28.45
C ILE A 604 -3.80 -28.45 28.06
N THR A 605 -3.13 -28.99 27.04
CA THR A 605 -3.21 -30.39 26.63
C THR A 605 -1.83 -31.01 26.56
N LEU A 606 -1.68 -32.23 27.02
CA LEU A 606 -0.45 -32.99 26.90
C LEU A 606 -0.53 -34.11 25.86
N PRO A 607 0.55 -34.38 25.11
CA PRO A 607 0.66 -35.58 24.32
C PRO A 607 0.60 -36.81 25.24
N VAL A 608 0.00 -37.92 24.77
CA VAL A 608 -0.15 -39.16 25.54
C VAL A 608 1.18 -39.70 26.07
N GLN A 609 2.28 -39.42 25.36
CA GLN A 609 3.62 -39.84 25.78
C GLN A 609 4.10 -39.11 27.04
N LEU A 610 3.66 -37.86 27.26
CA LEU A 610 4.04 -37.05 28.43
C LEU A 610 2.98 -37.07 29.53
N ASP A 611 1.80 -37.61 29.25
CA ASP A 611 0.68 -37.74 30.18
C ASP A 611 0.66 -39.11 30.85
N ASN A 612 1.68 -39.93 30.65
CA ASN A 612 1.83 -41.21 31.33
C ASN A 612 3.06 -41.20 32.23
N CYS A 613 3.03 -41.99 33.29
CA CYS A 613 4.12 -42.09 34.25
C CYS A 613 5.10 -43.22 33.94
N ASN A 614 5.03 -43.81 32.75
CA ASN A 614 5.79 -44.98 32.41
C ASN A 614 7.24 -44.74 32.07
N ASN A 615 7.57 -43.49 31.73
CA ASN A 615 8.93 -43.07 31.34
C ASN A 615 9.60 -42.25 32.45
N LEU A 616 9.21 -42.47 33.68
CA LEU A 616 9.76 -41.75 34.79
C LEU A 616 11.25 -41.86 34.88
N ALA A 617 11.84 -40.71 34.82
CA ALA A 617 13.15 -40.39 35.24
C ALA A 617 14.28 -41.17 34.57
N GLY A 618 15.08 -40.42 33.92
CA GLY A 618 16.35 -40.92 33.43
C GLY A 618 17.16 -41.72 34.44
N PRO A 619 18.28 -42.25 34.04
CA PRO A 619 19.12 -43.20 34.81
C PRO A 619 19.53 -42.72 36.20
N ALA A 620 19.36 -41.44 36.49
CA ALA A 620 19.71 -40.88 37.83
C ALA A 620 18.74 -41.27 38.94
N PHE A 621 17.45 -41.52 38.56
CA PHE A 621 16.43 -41.98 39.51
C PHE A 621 16.28 -43.48 39.54
N PHE A 622 16.56 -44.19 38.38
CA PHE A 622 16.37 -45.61 38.20
C PHE A 622 17.62 -46.24 37.64
N PRO A 623 18.64 -46.52 38.45
CA PRO A 623 19.95 -46.91 37.92
C PRO A 623 20.05 -48.29 37.27
N THR A 624 18.98 -49.06 37.22
CA THR A 624 19.00 -50.37 36.57
C THR A 624 17.82 -50.64 35.61
N PRO A 625 18.06 -51.29 34.47
CA PRO A 625 16.99 -51.69 33.54
C PRO A 625 15.96 -52.62 34.19
N ALA A 626 16.32 -53.37 35.18
CA ALA A 626 15.45 -54.23 35.95
C ALA A 626 14.41 -53.43 36.78
N TYR A 627 14.82 -52.30 37.32
CA TYR A 627 13.92 -51.40 38.04
C TYR A 627 12.86 -50.80 37.10
N ILE A 628 13.29 -50.33 35.96
CA ILE A 628 12.43 -49.76 34.91
C ILE A 628 11.42 -50.86 34.43
N SER A 629 11.88 -52.07 34.20
CA SER A 629 11.04 -53.17 33.81
C SER A 629 9.99 -53.53 34.86
N GLN A 630 10.32 -53.51 36.11
CA GLN A 630 9.40 -53.75 37.23
C GLN A 630 8.33 -52.66 37.33
N VAL A 631 8.73 -51.39 37.14
CA VAL A 631 7.83 -50.25 37.11
C VAL A 631 6.83 -50.33 35.95
N LEU A 632 7.35 -50.62 34.75
CA LEU A 632 6.52 -50.78 33.55
C LEU A 632 5.49 -51.89 33.65
N HIS A 633 5.73 -52.88 34.48
CA HIS A 633 4.83 -54.00 34.74
C HIS A 633 3.97 -53.83 36.00
N GLY A 634 3.96 -52.60 36.58
CA GLY A 634 3.18 -52.30 37.77
C GLY A 634 3.67 -52.99 39.06
N VAL A 635 4.92 -53.37 39.09
CA VAL A 635 5.56 -53.99 40.26
C VAL A 635 6.37 -52.93 40.99
N ASP A 636 6.03 -52.64 42.25
CA ASP A 636 6.80 -51.77 43.09
C ASP A 636 8.19 -52.40 43.35
N PRO A 637 9.30 -51.83 42.85
CA PRO A 637 10.63 -52.39 43.05
C PRO A 637 11.11 -52.28 44.49
N THR A 638 10.42 -51.54 45.36
CA THR A 638 10.74 -51.39 46.76
C THR A 638 10.08 -52.46 47.60
N GLY A 639 9.23 -53.33 46.98
CA GLY A 639 8.56 -54.40 47.69
C GLY A 639 7.40 -53.93 48.55
N ASN A 640 7.02 -52.70 48.50
CA ASN A 640 5.82 -52.14 49.11
C ASN A 640 4.63 -52.38 48.16
N SER A 641 3.82 -53.34 48.46
CA SER A 641 2.68 -53.76 47.62
C SER A 641 1.51 -52.76 47.57
N GLN A 642 1.75 -51.53 47.85
CA GLN A 642 0.86 -50.44 47.43
C GLN A 642 1.26 -50.01 46.04
N ALA A 643 0.90 -50.80 45.09
CA ALA A 643 0.99 -50.49 43.70
C ALA A 643 -0.03 -49.40 43.26
N GLY A 644 -0.20 -48.42 44.04
CA GLY A 644 -0.58 -47.08 43.61
C GLY A 644 0.69 -46.40 43.19
N PHE A 645 1.33 -46.97 42.17
CA PHE A 645 2.64 -46.60 41.72
C PHE A 645 2.60 -45.18 41.26
N LEU A 646 3.06 -44.28 42.07
CA LEU A 646 3.00 -42.86 41.92
C LEU A 646 1.59 -42.29 42.13
N PRO A 647 1.16 -42.20 43.40
CA PRO A 647 0.07 -41.29 43.72
C PRO A 647 0.44 -39.94 43.28
N GLY A 648 -0.19 -39.45 42.27
CA GLY A 648 0.15 -38.18 41.66
C GLY A 648 0.97 -38.31 40.37
N CYS A 649 0.74 -39.34 39.55
CA CYS A 649 1.32 -39.35 38.21
C CYS A 649 1.02 -38.10 37.40
N LEU A 650 -0.17 -37.54 37.57
CA LEU A 650 -0.48 -36.19 37.08
C LEU A 650 0.42 -35.14 37.70
N ALA A 651 0.86 -35.33 38.94
CA ALA A 651 1.81 -34.47 39.63
C ALA A 651 3.27 -34.80 39.30
N ASP A 652 3.59 -36.05 38.93
CA ASP A 652 4.95 -36.57 38.71
C ASP A 652 5.24 -36.95 37.26
N GLY A 653 4.39 -36.60 36.28
CA GLY A 653 4.61 -36.82 34.86
C GLY A 653 5.89 -36.21 34.32
N GLU A 654 6.22 -36.51 33.08
CA GLU A 654 7.49 -36.04 32.46
C GLU A 654 7.47 -34.58 32.08
N SER A 655 6.35 -33.87 32.25
CA SER A 655 6.23 -32.44 32.02
C SER A 655 6.66 -31.63 33.26
N SER A 656 7.03 -30.35 33.06
CA SER A 656 7.40 -29.47 34.14
C SER A 656 6.24 -29.20 35.13
N LEU A 657 6.58 -28.86 36.35
CA LEU A 657 5.63 -28.59 37.43
C LEU A 657 4.52 -27.57 37.03
N PRO A 658 4.86 -26.42 36.42
CA PRO A 658 3.84 -25.47 36.00
C PRO A 658 2.84 -26.04 34.99
N VAL A 659 3.31 -26.85 34.03
CA VAL A 659 2.45 -27.51 33.03
C VAL A 659 1.48 -28.48 33.70
N ARG A 660 1.96 -29.31 34.64
CA ARG A 660 1.13 -30.26 35.40
C ARG A 660 0.12 -29.56 36.30
N GLN A 661 0.53 -28.43 36.88
CA GLN A 661 -0.36 -27.62 37.69
C GLN A 661 -1.50 -27.01 36.85
N GLU A 662 -1.19 -26.49 35.69
CA GLU A 662 -2.20 -25.96 34.76
C GLU A 662 -3.12 -27.08 34.26
N LEU A 663 -2.57 -28.27 33.97
CA LEU A 663 -3.35 -29.43 33.57
C LEU A 663 -4.34 -29.86 34.69
N SER A 664 -3.90 -29.85 35.95
CA SER A 664 -4.75 -30.22 37.09
C SER A 664 -5.89 -29.21 37.35
N LYS A 665 -5.68 -27.94 37.00
CA LYS A 665 -6.75 -26.92 37.12
C LYS A 665 -7.79 -27.03 36.01
N GLY A 666 -7.39 -27.61 34.84
CA GLY A 666 -8.22 -27.72 33.64
C GLY A 666 -8.39 -26.38 32.93
N ALA A 667 -9.56 -26.15 32.36
CA ALA A 667 -9.85 -24.93 31.63
C ALA A 667 -10.07 -23.76 32.60
N GLU A 668 -9.31 -22.65 32.39
CA GLU A 668 -9.43 -21.44 33.21
C GLU A 668 -9.89 -20.24 32.34
N TRP A 669 -10.76 -19.44 32.92
CA TRP A 669 -11.34 -18.25 32.29
C TRP A 669 -10.46 -17.01 32.55
N THR A 670 -10.03 -16.36 31.48
CA THR A 670 -9.39 -15.04 31.54
C THR A 670 -10.37 -13.98 31.08
N SER A 671 -10.65 -13.03 31.97
CA SER A 671 -11.47 -11.85 31.71
C SER A 671 -10.62 -10.60 31.88
N SER A 672 -10.38 -9.87 30.80
CA SER A 672 -9.46 -8.73 30.79
C SER A 672 -10.01 -7.51 30.08
N LEU A 673 -9.68 -6.33 30.63
CA LEU A 673 -9.84 -5.04 29.97
C LEU A 673 -8.47 -4.55 29.54
N GLY A 674 -8.38 -4.09 28.30
CA GLY A 674 -7.12 -3.61 27.77
C GLY A 674 -7.29 -2.41 26.86
N TYR A 675 -6.18 -1.71 26.66
CA TYR A 675 -6.08 -0.67 25.63
C TYR A 675 -4.77 -0.79 24.85
N THR A 676 -4.83 -0.29 23.63
CA THR A 676 -3.65 -0.16 22.76
C THR A 676 -3.62 1.26 22.23
N LEU A 677 -2.49 1.94 22.43
CA LEU A 677 -2.19 3.22 21.84
C LEU A 677 -1.19 2.97 20.71
N ASN A 678 -1.61 3.26 19.46
CA ASN A 678 -0.78 3.09 18.27
C ASN A 678 -0.45 4.46 17.70
N TYR A 679 0.86 4.74 17.56
CA TYR A 679 1.39 5.90 16.87
C TYR A 679 2.15 5.45 15.63
N ASN A 680 1.69 5.87 14.44
CA ASN A 680 2.17 5.38 13.17
C ASN A 680 2.40 6.54 12.18
N THR A 681 3.67 6.79 11.87
CA THR A 681 4.11 7.78 10.86
C THR A 681 4.83 7.13 9.69
N LEU A 682 4.68 5.81 9.49
CA LEU A 682 5.34 5.09 8.42
C LEU A 682 4.88 5.60 7.05
N ASP A 683 5.82 5.74 6.13
CA ASP A 683 5.58 6.09 4.73
C ASP A 683 4.79 4.99 4.00
N ASN A 684 4.99 3.74 4.36
CA ASN A 684 4.29 2.59 3.80
C ASN A 684 4.18 1.46 4.83
N ASN A 685 2.96 1.04 5.16
CA ASN A 685 2.73 -0.02 6.15
C ASN A 685 3.20 -1.42 5.70
N LYS A 686 3.29 -1.68 4.38
CA LYS A 686 3.70 -2.99 3.84
C LYS A 686 5.22 -3.11 3.63
N ASN A 687 5.86 -2.03 3.23
CA ASN A 687 7.30 -1.99 2.95
C ASN A 687 7.86 -0.64 3.41
N PRO A 688 7.96 -0.42 4.73
CA PRO A 688 8.35 0.88 5.26
C PRO A 688 9.81 1.19 4.93
N THR A 689 10.06 2.45 4.57
CA THR A 689 11.42 2.96 4.32
C THR A 689 11.76 4.14 5.22
N ASP A 690 10.76 4.81 5.78
CA ASP A 690 10.90 5.95 6.68
C ASP A 690 9.73 6.02 7.65
N GLY A 691 10.00 6.53 8.85
CA GLY A 691 8.98 6.79 9.85
C GLY A 691 9.11 5.96 11.12
N LEU A 692 8.16 6.15 12.01
CA LEU A 692 8.13 5.59 13.36
C LEU A 692 6.78 4.91 13.60
N LEU A 693 6.82 3.69 14.12
CA LEU A 693 5.67 2.94 14.62
C LEU A 693 5.89 2.62 16.09
N ILE A 694 4.96 3.00 16.96
CA ILE A 694 4.98 2.64 18.37
C ILE A 694 3.63 2.09 18.77
N ASP A 695 3.62 0.89 19.33
CA ASP A 695 2.48 0.24 19.94
C ASP A 695 2.71 0.13 21.45
N PHE A 696 1.90 0.83 22.23
CA PHE A 696 1.82 0.63 23.67
C PHE A 696 0.52 -0.08 24.02
N LYS A 697 0.63 -1.24 24.66
CA LYS A 697 -0.48 -2.10 25.00
C LYS A 697 -0.46 -2.41 26.49
N GLN A 698 -1.62 -2.28 27.12
CA GLN A 698 -1.80 -2.68 28.53
C GLN A 698 -3.10 -3.46 28.66
N ASP A 699 -3.02 -4.59 29.37
CA ASP A 699 -4.11 -5.49 29.67
C ASP A 699 -4.20 -5.72 31.18
N PHE A 700 -5.36 -5.46 31.76
CA PHE A 700 -5.71 -5.78 33.13
C PHE A 700 -6.67 -6.98 33.15
N ALA A 701 -6.21 -8.13 33.57
CA ALA A 701 -7.01 -9.31 33.86
C ALA A 701 -7.41 -9.32 35.33
N GLY A 702 -8.61 -9.80 35.62
CA GLY A 702 -9.18 -9.80 36.98
C GLY A 702 -10.54 -9.13 37.08
N VAL A 703 -11.18 -8.88 35.95
CA VAL A 703 -12.56 -8.34 35.87
C VAL A 703 -13.56 -9.51 35.87
N GLY A 704 -13.44 -10.41 36.83
CA GLY A 704 -14.05 -11.74 36.81
C GLY A 704 -13.13 -12.77 36.16
N GLY A 705 -13.45 -14.06 36.21
CA GLY A 705 -12.60 -15.16 35.78
C GLY A 705 -11.58 -15.58 36.83
N ASP A 706 -10.69 -16.50 36.43
CA ASP A 706 -9.81 -17.21 37.37
C ASP A 706 -8.41 -16.56 37.46
N VAL A 707 -8.08 -15.68 36.50
CA VAL A 707 -6.74 -15.14 36.31
C VAL A 707 -6.69 -13.64 36.59
N SER A 708 -5.64 -13.17 37.29
CA SER A 708 -5.48 -11.76 37.69
C SER A 708 -4.05 -11.28 37.46
N TYR A 709 -3.87 -10.31 36.54
CA TYR A 709 -2.58 -9.67 36.26
C TYR A 709 -2.73 -8.30 35.60
N LEU A 710 -1.64 -7.52 35.60
CA LEU A 710 -1.46 -6.35 34.77
C LEU A 710 -0.27 -6.60 33.83
N LYS A 711 -0.55 -6.70 32.52
CA LYS A 711 0.41 -6.95 31.47
C LYS A 711 0.60 -5.69 30.63
N SER A 712 1.84 -5.18 30.56
CA SER A 712 2.17 -3.98 29.80
C SER A 712 3.25 -4.32 28.78
N THR A 713 3.09 -3.90 27.54
CA THR A 713 4.06 -4.10 26.46
C THR A 713 4.22 -2.83 25.63
N ILE A 714 5.44 -2.58 25.18
CA ILE A 714 5.77 -1.55 24.21
C ILE A 714 6.55 -2.18 23.08
N ASP A 715 6.17 -1.85 21.84
CA ASP A 715 6.86 -2.25 20.60
C ASP A 715 7.10 -1.00 19.78
N GLY A 716 8.35 -0.71 19.44
CA GLY A 716 8.74 0.47 18.69
C GLY A 716 9.65 0.10 17.51
N LYS A 717 9.30 0.56 16.31
CA LYS A 717 10.06 0.37 15.07
C LYS A 717 10.34 1.72 14.44
N TYR A 718 11.61 2.02 14.23
CA TYR A 718 12.04 3.23 13.55
C TYR A 718 12.78 2.86 12.26
N TYR A 719 12.28 3.37 11.15
CA TYR A 719 12.86 3.21 9.83
C TYR A 719 13.49 4.52 9.38
N ALA A 720 14.66 4.45 8.80
CA ALA A 720 15.36 5.61 8.24
C ALA A 720 16.04 5.24 6.92
N PRO A 721 15.80 6.00 5.84
CA PRO A 721 16.53 5.84 4.60
C PRO A 721 17.98 6.33 4.79
N LEU A 722 18.91 5.47 4.46
CA LEU A 722 20.35 5.74 4.47
C LEU A 722 20.84 5.97 3.04
N VAL A 723 22.15 6.05 2.86
CA VAL A 723 22.77 6.19 1.54
C VAL A 723 22.55 4.93 0.69
N ALA A 724 22.52 5.10 -0.63
CA ALA A 724 22.45 4.02 -1.62
C ALA A 724 21.24 3.07 -1.46
N ASP A 725 20.09 3.62 -1.09
CA ASP A 725 18.82 2.88 -0.93
C ASP A 725 18.84 1.81 0.19
N ILE A 726 19.80 1.90 1.10
CA ILE A 726 19.83 1.10 2.31
C ILE A 726 18.82 1.68 3.30
N VAL A 727 17.99 0.84 3.88
CA VAL A 727 17.04 1.21 4.93
C VAL A 727 17.57 0.69 6.27
N GLY A 728 17.76 1.60 7.21
CA GLY A 728 18.06 1.26 8.61
C GLY A 728 16.78 1.00 9.37
N LEU A 729 16.71 -0.07 10.14
CA LEU A 729 15.63 -0.40 11.06
C LEU A 729 16.20 -0.55 12.47
N ILE A 730 15.60 0.15 13.41
CA ILE A 730 15.76 -0.10 14.84
C ILE A 730 14.42 -0.60 15.39
N HIS A 731 14.42 -1.78 15.98
CA HIS A 731 13.25 -2.38 16.61
C HIS A 731 13.53 -2.60 18.10
N LEU A 732 12.71 -2.01 18.94
CA LEU A 732 12.79 -2.12 20.40
C LEU A 732 11.47 -2.69 20.92
N GLN A 733 11.56 -3.71 21.75
CA GLN A 733 10.39 -4.30 22.39
C GLN A 733 10.67 -4.54 23.87
N SER A 734 9.70 -4.28 24.72
CA SER A 734 9.79 -4.56 26.16
C SER A 734 8.43 -4.88 26.74
N GLY A 735 8.42 -5.69 27.78
CA GLY A 735 7.19 -6.03 28.47
C GLY A 735 7.42 -6.32 29.94
N MET A 736 6.36 -6.08 30.69
CA MET A 736 6.29 -6.32 32.13
C MET A 736 4.92 -6.90 32.47
N LEU A 737 4.93 -7.98 33.25
CA LEU A 737 3.76 -8.65 33.79
C LEU A 737 3.80 -8.54 35.31
N ASN A 738 2.79 -7.94 35.89
CA ASN A 738 2.69 -7.79 37.33
C ASN A 738 1.52 -8.62 37.85
N LYS A 739 1.75 -9.37 38.90
CA LYS A 739 0.74 -10.08 39.66
C LYS A 739 -0.23 -9.08 40.29
N VAL A 740 -1.54 -9.38 40.22
CA VAL A 740 -2.61 -8.65 40.90
C VAL A 740 -3.34 -9.62 41.83
N GLY A 741 -3.39 -9.31 43.12
CA GLY A 741 -4.00 -10.21 44.08
C GLY A 741 -3.06 -11.28 44.63
N SER A 742 -3.63 -12.36 45.16
CA SER A 742 -2.92 -13.44 45.89
C SER A 742 -2.55 -14.64 45.00
N ASN A 743 -3.21 -14.82 43.87
CA ASN A 743 -3.02 -15.99 43.01
C ASN A 743 -1.66 -15.94 42.31
N ASP A 744 -1.00 -17.07 42.10
CA ASP A 744 0.23 -17.15 41.34
C ASP A 744 -0.01 -16.93 39.86
N LEU A 745 0.97 -16.33 39.22
CA LEU A 745 0.92 -16.13 37.77
C LEU A 745 1.02 -17.47 37.04
N ARG A 746 0.17 -17.68 36.09
CA ARG A 746 0.21 -18.86 35.24
C ARG A 746 1.43 -18.80 34.33
N MET A 747 1.99 -19.96 34.01
CA MET A 747 3.05 -20.07 32.99
C MET A 747 2.58 -19.55 31.62
N LEU A 748 1.30 -19.78 31.27
CA LEU A 748 0.70 -19.35 30.02
C LEU A 748 0.58 -17.82 29.88
N ASP A 749 0.52 -17.09 30.99
CA ASP A 749 0.42 -15.63 30.99
C ASP A 749 1.79 -14.96 30.90
N GLN A 750 2.88 -15.66 31.25
CA GLN A 750 4.24 -15.15 31.23
C GLN A 750 4.75 -14.99 29.80
N PHE A 751 5.72 -14.08 29.63
CA PHE A 751 6.30 -13.84 28.33
C PHE A 751 7.19 -15.00 27.92
N GLN A 752 7.14 -15.32 26.63
CA GLN A 752 8.03 -16.24 25.98
C GLN A 752 8.88 -15.48 24.95
N MET A 753 10.14 -15.86 24.78
CA MET A 753 11.05 -15.19 23.86
C MET A 753 11.74 -16.19 22.94
N GLY A 754 11.90 -15.78 21.69
CA GLY A 754 12.49 -16.62 20.64
C GLY A 754 12.93 -15.81 19.42
N PRO A 755 12.97 -16.45 18.25
CA PRO A 755 13.63 -15.92 17.05
C PRO A 755 12.90 -14.73 16.39
N ASN A 756 11.72 -14.35 16.87
CA ASN A 756 11.01 -13.18 16.35
C ASN A 756 11.62 -11.87 16.85
N LEU A 757 12.29 -11.90 17.98
CA LEU A 757 12.95 -10.73 18.58
C LEU A 757 14.47 -10.88 18.60
N ILE A 758 14.99 -12.05 18.95
CA ILE A 758 16.43 -12.36 18.97
C ILE A 758 16.64 -13.58 18.06
N ARG A 759 17.13 -13.35 16.86
CA ARG A 759 17.42 -14.43 15.89
C ARG A 759 18.64 -15.24 16.34
N GLY A 760 18.75 -16.48 15.91
CA GLY A 760 19.81 -17.40 16.35
C GLY A 760 19.40 -18.28 17.54
N PHE A 761 18.22 -18.05 18.12
CA PHE A 761 17.65 -18.87 19.18
C PHE A 761 16.37 -19.54 18.72
N ALA A 762 16.07 -20.70 19.28
CA ALA A 762 14.86 -21.44 19.00
C ALA A 762 13.61 -20.73 19.56
N PRO A 763 12.40 -21.05 19.08
CA PRO A 763 11.17 -20.67 19.76
C PRO A 763 11.20 -21.09 21.22
N ASN A 764 10.86 -20.17 22.12
CA ASN A 764 10.99 -20.34 23.58
C ASN A 764 12.38 -20.79 24.03
N GLY A 765 13.39 -20.49 23.21
CA GLY A 765 14.78 -20.90 23.45
C GLY A 765 15.53 -20.05 24.48
N ILE A 766 14.95 -18.92 24.91
CA ILE A 766 15.55 -17.92 25.80
C ILE A 766 14.70 -17.81 27.06
N GLY A 767 15.38 -17.63 28.20
CA GLY A 767 14.74 -17.30 29.46
C GLY A 767 14.67 -18.43 30.46
N PRO A 768 13.86 -18.25 31.53
CA PRO A 768 13.72 -19.23 32.62
C PRO A 768 13.29 -20.61 32.11
N ARG A 769 13.93 -21.65 32.63
CA ARG A 769 13.78 -23.02 32.16
C ARG A 769 13.76 -24.02 33.29
N ASP A 770 12.90 -25.01 33.22
CA ASP A 770 12.85 -26.12 34.13
C ASP A 770 14.03 -27.10 33.87
N LEU A 771 14.80 -27.37 34.88
CA LEU A 771 15.97 -28.26 34.85
C LEU A 771 15.79 -29.49 35.72
N THR A 772 14.63 -29.72 36.28
CA THR A 772 14.38 -30.76 37.27
C THR A 772 14.79 -32.16 36.74
N PHE A 773 14.54 -32.41 35.47
CA PHE A 773 14.86 -33.69 34.82
C PHE A 773 15.95 -33.58 33.75
N PHE A 774 16.60 -32.40 33.62
CA PHE A 774 17.68 -32.20 32.65
C PHE A 774 18.99 -32.91 33.11
N PRO A 775 19.74 -33.54 32.22
CA PRO A 775 19.57 -33.77 30.78
C PRO A 775 18.86 -35.08 30.43
N TYR A 776 18.26 -35.77 31.39
CA TYR A 776 17.77 -37.15 31.22
C TYR A 776 16.38 -37.26 30.57
N THR A 777 15.63 -36.18 30.55
CA THR A 777 14.34 -36.07 29.88
C THR A 777 14.33 -34.92 28.92
N GLN A 778 13.41 -34.94 27.95
CA GLN A 778 13.19 -33.81 27.01
C GLN A 778 12.48 -32.63 27.66
N THR A 779 12.23 -32.67 28.95
CA THR A 779 11.39 -31.72 29.69
C THR A 779 12.11 -30.46 30.19
N GLY A 780 13.09 -29.96 29.49
CA GLY A 780 13.61 -28.62 29.78
C GLY A 780 12.61 -27.55 29.32
N ASP A 781 11.37 -27.58 29.81
CA ASP A 781 10.33 -26.64 29.38
C ASP A 781 10.72 -25.18 29.66
N ALA A 782 10.41 -24.30 28.69
CA ALA A 782 10.51 -22.86 28.90
C ALA A 782 9.38 -22.41 29.82
N LEU A 783 9.75 -21.83 30.95
CA LEU A 783 8.82 -21.38 31.99
C LEU A 783 8.24 -20.01 31.68
N GLY A 784 8.90 -19.24 30.83
CA GLY A 784 8.61 -17.83 30.59
C GLY A 784 9.16 -16.91 31.70
N GLY A 785 8.92 -15.64 31.56
CA GLY A 785 9.33 -14.62 32.53
C GLY A 785 8.33 -13.48 32.59
N THR A 786 8.36 -12.73 33.66
CA THR A 786 7.49 -11.57 33.85
C THR A 786 8.08 -10.29 33.25
N LYS A 787 9.36 -10.28 32.91
CA LYS A 787 10.08 -9.12 32.38
C LYS A 787 10.92 -9.52 31.19
N TYR A 788 10.79 -8.75 30.11
CA TYR A 788 11.68 -8.92 28.98
C TYR A 788 11.97 -7.58 28.29
N TRP A 789 13.07 -7.54 27.60
CA TRP A 789 13.39 -6.53 26.61
C TRP A 789 14.13 -7.17 25.45
N GLY A 790 14.00 -6.56 24.29
CA GLY A 790 14.74 -6.91 23.10
C GLY A 790 14.97 -5.70 22.23
N ALA A 791 16.11 -5.69 21.58
CA ALA A 791 16.53 -4.68 20.64
C ALA A 791 17.13 -5.35 19.41
N SER A 792 16.76 -4.85 18.24
CA SER A 792 17.31 -5.27 16.96
C SER A 792 17.71 -4.04 16.16
N ALA A 793 18.91 -4.08 15.60
CA ALA A 793 19.36 -3.12 14.60
C ALA A 793 19.62 -3.87 13.30
N GLU A 794 18.96 -3.45 12.24
CA GLU A 794 18.99 -4.11 10.94
C GLU A 794 19.24 -3.11 9.81
N LEU A 795 20.10 -3.48 8.88
CA LEU A 795 20.35 -2.77 7.63
C LEU A 795 19.80 -3.61 6.49
N GLN A 796 18.76 -3.12 5.84
CA GLN A 796 18.18 -3.74 4.66
C GLN A 796 18.77 -3.10 3.41
N MET A 797 19.31 -3.91 2.52
CA MET A 797 19.97 -3.45 1.32
C MET A 797 19.41 -4.13 0.07
N PRO A 798 19.12 -3.39 -0.99
CA PRO A 798 18.72 -3.99 -2.25
C PRO A 798 19.92 -4.68 -2.92
N PHE A 799 19.64 -5.66 -3.75
CA PHE A 799 20.64 -6.22 -4.66
C PHE A 799 20.64 -5.39 -5.95
N TRP A 800 21.49 -4.35 -6.03
CA TRP A 800 21.54 -3.40 -7.16
C TRP A 800 21.80 -4.04 -8.53
N PHE A 801 22.30 -5.27 -8.57
CA PHE A 801 22.55 -6.04 -9.78
C PHE A 801 21.33 -6.88 -10.22
N LEU A 802 20.28 -6.95 -9.42
CA LEU A 802 19.04 -7.64 -9.76
C LEU A 802 17.95 -6.62 -10.12
N PRO A 803 17.10 -6.95 -11.09
CA PRO A 803 15.88 -6.18 -11.31
C PRO A 803 15.04 -6.12 -10.03
N LYS A 804 14.48 -4.95 -9.76
CA LYS A 804 13.72 -4.70 -8.54
C LYS A 804 12.49 -5.59 -8.42
N GLU A 805 11.89 -5.91 -9.55
CA GLU A 805 10.70 -6.74 -9.66
C GLU A 805 10.90 -8.17 -9.12
N VAL A 806 12.13 -8.59 -8.98
CA VAL A 806 12.47 -9.86 -8.29
C VAL A 806 12.14 -9.76 -6.80
N GLY A 807 12.13 -8.54 -6.24
CA GLY A 807 11.73 -8.29 -4.85
C GLY A 807 12.69 -8.83 -3.81
N LEU A 808 13.97 -9.07 -4.18
CA LEU A 808 14.99 -9.59 -3.26
C LEU A 808 15.75 -8.45 -2.57
N LYS A 809 15.90 -8.58 -1.25
CA LYS A 809 16.71 -7.68 -0.40
C LYS A 809 17.61 -8.51 0.51
N GLY A 810 18.82 -8.06 0.74
CA GLY A 810 19.68 -8.57 1.79
C GLY A 810 19.43 -7.83 3.11
N ALA A 811 19.70 -8.47 4.23
CA ALA A 811 19.69 -7.84 5.54
C ALA A 811 20.95 -8.24 6.32
N ILE A 812 21.48 -7.31 7.10
CA ILE A 812 22.52 -7.57 8.11
C ILE A 812 21.96 -7.03 9.41
N TYR A 813 22.08 -7.80 10.48
CA TYR A 813 21.46 -7.40 11.74
C TYR A 813 22.26 -7.84 12.97
N ALA A 814 21.98 -7.14 14.05
CA ALA A 814 22.45 -7.48 15.38
C ALA A 814 21.27 -7.37 16.34
N ASP A 815 21.06 -8.40 17.14
CA ASP A 815 19.97 -8.50 18.09
C ASP A 815 20.52 -8.65 19.50
N ALA A 816 19.80 -8.11 20.48
CA ALA A 816 20.13 -8.24 21.91
C ALA A 816 18.86 -8.29 22.75
N GLY A 817 18.87 -9.03 23.84
CA GLY A 817 17.73 -9.04 24.77
C GLY A 817 17.88 -10.00 25.93
N SER A 818 16.88 -9.98 26.78
CA SER A 818 16.79 -10.85 27.94
C SER A 818 15.34 -11.09 28.36
N LEU A 819 15.09 -12.25 28.91
CA LEU A 819 13.82 -12.66 29.54
C LEU A 819 14.16 -13.28 30.89
N TRP A 820 13.50 -12.82 31.95
CA TRP A 820 13.78 -13.24 33.32
C TRP A 820 12.60 -13.02 34.28
N ASP A 821 12.78 -13.32 35.54
CA ASP A 821 11.85 -13.09 36.63
C ASP A 821 10.61 -14.01 36.49
N TYR A 822 10.84 -15.33 36.55
CA TYR A 822 9.78 -16.31 36.61
C TYR A 822 9.01 -16.20 37.91
N GLN A 823 7.69 -16.05 37.84
CA GLN A 823 6.82 -15.95 39.01
C GLN A 823 5.66 -16.98 38.90
N GLY A 824 6.00 -18.24 38.85
CA GLY A 824 5.07 -19.35 38.87
C GLY A 824 5.39 -20.33 40.01
N PRO A 825 4.73 -21.48 40.07
CA PRO A 825 4.95 -22.49 41.05
C PRO A 825 6.35 -23.08 40.96
N THR A 826 7.05 -23.18 42.10
CA THR A 826 8.43 -23.69 42.20
C THR A 826 8.54 -24.90 43.15
N SER A 827 7.47 -25.27 43.82
CA SER A 827 7.48 -26.37 44.76
C SER A 827 6.18 -27.18 44.71
N TRP A 828 6.28 -28.49 44.75
CA TRP A 828 5.17 -29.42 44.82
C TRP A 828 4.32 -29.19 46.06
N ALA A 829 4.93 -28.78 47.17
CA ALA A 829 4.21 -28.53 48.45
C ALA A 829 3.23 -27.36 48.34
N ALA A 830 3.37 -26.50 47.35
CA ALA A 830 2.45 -25.38 47.14
C ALA A 830 1.15 -25.78 46.46
N THR A 831 1.05 -26.95 45.86
CA THR A 831 -0.15 -27.42 45.13
C THR A 831 -1.14 -28.20 45.99
N GLY A 832 -0.83 -28.48 47.26
CA GLY A 832 -1.72 -29.19 48.18
C GLY A 832 -2.01 -30.66 47.84
N GLU A 833 -1.54 -31.19 46.73
CA GLU A 833 -1.88 -32.51 46.21
C GLU A 833 -0.78 -33.55 46.29
N VAL A 834 0.42 -33.21 46.72
CA VAL A 834 1.54 -34.13 46.72
C VAL A 834 1.95 -34.50 48.14
N ASN A 835 1.33 -35.48 48.65
CA ASN A 835 1.94 -36.38 49.64
C ASN A 835 2.79 -37.42 48.90
N GLY A 836 3.68 -36.96 48.03
CA GLY A 836 4.72 -37.83 47.44
C GLY A 836 5.65 -38.28 48.58
N LEU A 837 5.50 -39.51 49.02
CA LEU A 837 6.44 -40.10 49.96
C LEU A 837 7.63 -40.64 49.15
N VAL A 838 8.74 -39.94 49.18
CA VAL A 838 10.01 -40.55 48.78
C VAL A 838 10.58 -41.22 50.02
N ASN A 839 10.64 -42.54 50.02
CA ASN A 839 11.09 -43.33 51.17
C ASN A 839 10.32 -43.08 52.48
N GLY A 840 8.99 -42.87 52.35
CA GLY A 840 8.13 -42.66 53.54
C GLY A 840 8.18 -41.27 54.16
N ASN A 841 8.94 -40.34 53.62
CA ASN A 841 8.95 -38.95 54.01
C ASN A 841 8.28 -38.03 52.97
N PRO A 842 7.51 -37.02 53.42
CA PRO A 842 6.95 -36.06 52.43
C PRO A 842 8.09 -35.42 51.64
N CYS A 843 8.05 -35.61 50.37
CA CYS A 843 9.00 -34.96 49.47
C CYS A 843 8.68 -33.48 49.42
N LYS A 844 9.60 -32.68 49.96
CA LYS A 844 9.67 -31.25 49.67
C LYS A 844 10.41 -31.07 48.34
N CYS A 845 9.83 -31.58 47.27
CA CYS A 845 10.47 -31.51 45.95
C CYS A 845 10.33 -30.10 45.40
N ALA A 846 11.40 -29.34 45.50
CA ALA A 846 11.51 -28.05 44.79
C ALA A 846 11.92 -28.29 43.36
N MET A 847 11.30 -27.55 42.47
CA MET A 847 11.68 -27.50 41.07
C MET A 847 13.12 -26.91 40.96
N VAL A 848 13.98 -27.57 40.19
CA VAL A 848 15.28 -27.01 39.84
C VAL A 848 15.10 -26.23 38.53
N TYR A 849 15.34 -24.95 38.54
CA TYR A 849 15.20 -24.09 37.38
C TYR A 849 16.30 -23.07 37.26
N ASP A 850 16.54 -22.58 36.03
CA ASP A 850 17.41 -21.47 35.75
C ASP A 850 16.57 -20.22 35.47
N ASP A 851 16.83 -19.13 36.15
CA ASP A 851 16.20 -17.83 35.97
C ASP A 851 17.29 -16.74 36.08
N THR A 852 18.17 -16.75 35.10
CA THR A 852 19.28 -15.81 35.04
C THR A 852 19.02 -14.69 34.07
N ASN A 853 19.18 -13.43 34.53
CA ASN A 853 19.09 -12.25 33.67
C ASN A 853 20.37 -12.09 32.84
N VAL A 854 20.59 -13.00 31.90
CA VAL A 854 21.70 -12.95 30.97
C VAL A 854 21.27 -12.18 29.71
N ILE A 855 22.13 -11.26 29.29
CA ILE A 855 21.92 -10.58 27.98
C ILE A 855 22.36 -11.52 26.87
N ARG A 856 21.42 -11.94 26.05
CA ARG A 856 21.64 -12.74 24.86
C ARG A 856 21.86 -11.80 23.69
N THR A 857 22.87 -12.07 22.89
CA THR A 857 23.16 -11.29 21.67
C THR A 857 23.41 -12.21 20.50
N SER A 858 23.03 -11.76 19.33
CA SER A 858 23.32 -12.45 18.07
C SER A 858 23.63 -11.46 16.96
N VAL A 859 24.34 -11.93 15.95
CA VAL A 859 24.56 -11.23 14.69
C VAL A 859 24.24 -12.16 13.55
N GLY A 860 23.74 -11.60 12.47
CA GLY A 860 23.32 -12.45 11.34
C GLY A 860 23.11 -11.72 10.05
N VAL A 861 22.80 -12.53 9.05
CA VAL A 861 22.43 -12.08 7.71
C VAL A 861 21.09 -12.66 7.34
N GLY A 862 20.34 -11.90 6.56
CA GLY A 862 19.01 -12.29 6.11
C GLY A 862 18.82 -12.11 4.62
N LEU A 863 17.96 -12.90 4.04
CA LEU A 863 17.45 -12.74 2.68
C LEU A 863 15.94 -12.56 2.78
N ILE A 864 15.47 -11.42 2.31
CA ILE A 864 14.05 -11.05 2.28
C ILE A 864 13.60 -11.10 0.83
N TRP A 865 12.58 -11.86 0.54
CA TRP A 865 12.03 -11.98 -0.80
C TRP A 865 10.52 -11.68 -0.81
N ALA A 866 10.15 -10.57 -1.43
CA ALA A 866 8.75 -10.28 -1.75
C ALA A 866 8.29 -11.17 -2.91
N SER A 867 8.09 -12.47 -2.63
CA SER A 867 7.75 -13.44 -3.66
C SER A 867 6.28 -13.29 -4.09
N PRO A 868 5.93 -13.75 -5.30
CA PRO A 868 4.54 -13.79 -5.78
C PRO A 868 3.60 -14.65 -4.92
N PHE A 869 4.18 -15.56 -4.12
CA PHE A 869 3.45 -16.45 -3.22
C PHE A 869 3.36 -15.89 -1.79
N GLY A 870 3.79 -14.65 -1.57
CA GLY A 870 3.89 -13.99 -0.28
C GLY A 870 5.34 -13.69 0.13
N PRO A 871 5.53 -12.93 1.19
CA PRO A 871 6.86 -12.62 1.68
C PRO A 871 7.55 -13.87 2.22
N LEU A 872 8.79 -14.08 1.82
CA LEU A 872 9.68 -15.14 2.31
C LEU A 872 10.87 -14.50 2.99
N ARG A 873 11.28 -15.05 4.13
CA ARG A 873 12.45 -14.59 4.85
C ARG A 873 13.32 -15.76 5.28
N PHE A 874 14.61 -15.65 5.02
CA PHE A 874 15.65 -16.60 5.42
C PHE A 874 16.64 -15.85 6.29
N ASP A 875 16.80 -16.26 7.52
CA ASP A 875 17.76 -15.66 8.46
C ASP A 875 18.79 -16.71 8.90
N TYR A 876 20.05 -16.33 8.88
CA TYR A 876 21.12 -17.08 9.51
C TYR A 876 21.78 -16.20 10.55
N ALA A 877 21.69 -16.60 11.81
CA ALA A 877 22.15 -15.84 12.95
C ALA A 877 23.04 -16.68 13.87
N ILE A 878 24.15 -16.09 14.28
CA ILE A 878 25.11 -16.71 15.20
C ILE A 878 24.94 -16.05 16.56
N PRO A 879 24.56 -16.79 17.61
CA PRO A 879 24.55 -16.31 18.98
C PRO A 879 25.97 -15.99 19.45
N ILE A 880 26.20 -14.77 19.93
CA ILE A 880 27.47 -14.31 20.49
C ILE A 880 27.52 -14.56 22.00
N THR A 881 26.43 -14.19 22.70
CA THR A 881 26.24 -14.47 24.10
C THR A 881 24.93 -15.24 24.30
N LYS A 882 24.99 -16.27 25.15
CA LYS A 882 23.86 -17.12 25.48
C LYS A 882 23.89 -17.59 26.92
N GLY A 883 22.73 -17.89 27.48
CA GLY A 883 22.61 -18.61 28.75
C GLY A 883 23.07 -20.06 28.60
N LYS A 884 23.37 -20.70 29.69
CA LYS A 884 23.86 -22.10 29.72
C LYS A 884 22.87 -23.10 29.15
N TYR A 885 21.58 -22.84 29.31
CA TYR A 885 20.49 -23.72 28.94
C TYR A 885 19.63 -23.20 27.78
N ASP A 886 20.09 -22.10 27.14
CA ASP A 886 19.40 -21.57 25.97
C ASP A 886 19.47 -22.57 24.81
N ILE A 887 18.38 -22.66 24.04
CA ILE A 887 18.31 -23.49 22.84
C ILE A 887 18.62 -22.62 21.63
N VAL A 888 19.66 -22.99 20.91
CA VAL A 888 20.12 -22.29 19.71
C VAL A 888 19.48 -22.87 18.47
N GLN A 889 19.07 -21.99 17.58
CA GLN A 889 18.63 -22.31 16.22
C GLN A 889 19.16 -21.22 15.28
N GLU A 890 20.29 -21.50 14.65
CA GLU A 890 20.99 -20.52 13.80
C GLU A 890 20.24 -20.17 12.53
N PHE A 891 19.56 -21.14 11.94
CA PHE A 891 18.80 -20.95 10.71
C PHE A 891 17.31 -20.87 10.97
N LYS A 892 16.70 -19.80 10.47
CA LYS A 892 15.25 -19.58 10.49
C LYS A 892 14.76 -19.38 9.07
N PHE A 893 13.72 -20.08 8.72
CA PHE A 893 12.94 -19.85 7.51
C PHE A 893 11.50 -19.57 7.91
N GLY A 894 10.93 -18.58 7.30
CA GLY A 894 9.51 -18.29 7.41
C GLY A 894 8.99 -17.80 6.07
N GLY A 895 7.81 -18.24 5.68
CA GLY A 895 7.19 -17.85 4.42
C GLY A 895 5.68 -18.01 4.46
N GLY A 896 4.99 -17.13 3.75
CA GLY A 896 3.53 -17.14 3.68
C GLY A 896 2.92 -15.79 4.05
N THR A 897 1.62 -15.75 4.17
CA THR A 897 0.85 -14.52 4.44
C THR A 897 0.71 -14.18 5.93
N SER A 898 1.26 -14.98 6.82
CA SER A 898 1.22 -14.76 8.27
C SER A 898 2.63 -14.57 8.83
N PHE A 899 3.01 -13.33 9.05
CA PHE A 899 4.19 -12.94 9.83
C PHE A 899 3.79 -12.04 10.98
#